data_181f8cff0e526e3514f431c06af7adfe
#
_entry.id   181f8cff0e526e3514f431c06af7adfe
#
_cell.length_a   1.000
_cell.length_b   1.000
_cell.length_c   1.000
_cell.angle_alpha   90.00
_cell.angle_beta   90.00
_cell.angle_gamma   90.00
#
_symmetry.space_group_name_H-M   'P 1'
#
loop_
_entity.id
_entity.type
_entity.pdbx_description
1 polymer ?
#
loop_
_entity_poly.entity_id
_entity_poly.type
_entity_poly.pdbx_seq_one_letter_code
_entity_poly.pdbx_strand_id
1 'polypeptide(L)'
;MKFVNFYLLILLNVFLFSACTGNGENIQQLLLTNDNVNSYLEQQKVILESEEENVDAHYNLARSYYFVKNYESAEKHARRATRFDPFNAAYYELLGSIAFALERYGDAITELAIAVRIAPERVSAYLKLAATYEKIDDDGRAISSLEQALQIDRLYVEALYHLARIYLRQREFEGSIRTLDTLLKLEPKNKEALLMRVQSYSLQGSYYYAQTLAEEMLNQFPNYAPIRRELLRIQFAQQQWPEAQALLVQLRTKSTFSVEDQLIEAYLLLHQEQEKEARLRFQTILEQHPENVDAIMGLAVQLLRKGFLEDSLTWLTRGLEINPRLARAHYLRSSILFRQGDYLQGDLAIGRALELDSANPSYQLLFLRRQLMKGELSVVEKQLKRIQEKHPLNTEALQLQADLFKSRGNSAEAEKLLRQAIMVHDSPSIHFSLARVLYQQSKYRSVLEVTTPLLAVLSGNWEVVYLHALTLSRVGKYEEALEISQPYLKRKESQGYAHRLVGDLLRYKSKEQQAQKIFQQGLVQFPGHLFLVDGLSASLVMTEDWEQVMELLERTLEQSQRLSGNPPMQLLFLDRLGVAYQRLKKPEKKLKILRKYHQQNDPLTAAQLHSLEEQLLFPISLPSLDKALSPLLLP
;
A
#
# COMPACT_ATOMS: atom_id res chain seq x y z
N MET A 1 -48.40 5.68 0.72
CA MET A 1 -47.18 5.12 1.37
C MET A 1 -45.93 6.00 1.30
N LYS A 2 -45.91 7.15 0.67
CA LYS A 2 -44.80 8.11 0.68
C LYS A 2 -44.85 9.12 1.84
N PHE A 3 -45.92 9.22 2.56
CA PHE A 3 -46.10 10.17 3.69
C PHE A 3 -45.69 9.65 5.07
N VAL A 4 -45.58 8.36 5.27
CA VAL A 4 -45.24 7.76 6.58
C VAL A 4 -43.72 7.80 6.83
N ASN A 5 -42.87 7.69 5.81
CA ASN A 5 -41.42 7.78 5.99
C ASN A 5 -40.90 9.20 6.23
N PHE A 6 -41.65 10.22 5.83
CA PHE A 6 -41.29 11.61 6.08
C PHE A 6 -41.56 12.04 7.53
N TYR A 7 -42.60 11.49 8.14
CA TYR A 7 -42.93 11.73 9.56
C TYR A 7 -41.96 11.02 10.52
N LEU A 8 -41.43 9.85 10.16
CA LEU A 8 -40.44 9.16 10.99
C LEU A 8 -39.07 9.87 11.00
N LEU A 9 -38.64 10.49 9.90
CA LEU A 9 -37.41 11.29 9.85
C LEU A 9 -37.54 12.61 10.64
N ILE A 10 -38.73 13.19 10.68
CA ILE A 10 -39.00 14.40 11.45
C ILE A 10 -39.07 14.06 12.94
N LEU A 11 -39.68 12.93 13.32
CA LEU A 11 -39.71 12.45 14.71
C LEU A 11 -38.31 12.09 15.23
N LEU A 12 -37.42 11.52 14.43
CA LEU A 12 -36.03 11.24 14.85
C LEU A 12 -35.22 12.53 15.11
N ASN A 13 -35.39 13.58 14.31
CA ASN A 13 -34.74 14.87 14.57
C ASN A 13 -35.37 15.65 15.73
N VAL A 14 -36.58 15.33 16.09
CA VAL A 14 -37.35 15.98 17.18
C VAL A 14 -37.03 15.34 18.51
N PHE A 15 -36.81 14.01 18.57
CA PHE A 15 -36.39 13.31 19.79
C PHE A 15 -34.98 13.66 20.26
N LEU A 16 -34.10 14.08 19.34
CA LEU A 16 -32.71 14.49 19.63
C LEU A 16 -32.62 15.84 20.37
N PHE A 17 -33.68 16.61 20.44
CA PHE A 17 -33.73 17.89 21.17
C PHE A 17 -34.47 17.83 22.53
N SER A 18 -35.19 16.75 22.81
CA SER A 18 -36.11 16.71 23.93
C SER A 18 -35.61 15.99 25.19
N ALA A 19 -34.41 15.34 25.16
CA ALA A 19 -33.99 14.45 26.26
C ALA A 19 -33.08 15.09 27.34
N CYS A 20 -32.81 16.38 27.30
CA CYS A 20 -31.86 17.02 28.23
C CYS A 20 -32.47 18.23 28.98
N THR A 21 -33.55 18.07 29.77
CA THR A 21 -33.84 19.02 30.85
C THR A 21 -34.49 18.29 32.00
N GLY A 22 -33.68 17.76 32.94
CA GLY A 22 -34.13 17.50 34.27
C GLY A 22 -34.12 18.80 35.08
N ASN A 23 -35.24 19.50 35.12
CA ASN A 23 -35.78 20.30 36.19
C ASN A 23 -37.01 21.03 35.65
N GLY A 24 -38.12 20.90 36.37
CA GLY A 24 -39.43 21.35 35.90
C GLY A 24 -39.54 22.85 35.74
N GLU A 25 -39.32 23.33 34.54
CA GLU A 25 -39.76 24.62 34.07
C GLU A 25 -40.46 24.45 32.72
N ASN A 26 -41.68 24.95 32.67
CA ASN A 26 -42.67 25.05 31.60
C ASN A 26 -42.18 24.67 30.20
N ILE A 27 -42.51 23.46 29.78
CA ILE A 27 -42.27 22.94 28.46
C ILE A 27 -43.37 23.44 27.51
N GLN A 28 -43.16 24.58 26.89
CA GLN A 28 -43.57 24.83 25.52
C GLN A 28 -42.34 25.17 24.70
N GLN A 29 -41.37 24.23 24.63
CA GLN A 29 -40.40 24.29 23.54
C GLN A 29 -41.14 23.95 22.25
N LEU A 30 -41.62 24.97 21.57
CA LEU A 30 -42.26 24.85 20.26
C LEU A 30 -41.26 24.14 19.33
N LEU A 31 -41.65 22.96 18.88
CA LEU A 31 -40.88 22.25 17.85
C LEU A 31 -40.91 23.09 16.58
N LEU A 32 -39.74 23.64 16.19
CA LEU A 32 -39.61 24.39 14.95
C LEU A 32 -39.74 23.42 13.78
N THR A 33 -40.73 23.68 12.92
CA THR A 33 -40.93 22.98 11.65
C THR A 33 -40.86 23.99 10.51
N ASN A 34 -40.68 23.51 9.27
CA ASN A 34 -40.69 24.38 8.10
C ASN A 34 -42.00 25.16 7.97
N ASP A 35 -43.10 24.64 8.49
CA ASP A 35 -44.43 25.26 8.41
C ASP A 35 -44.68 26.35 9.46
N ASN A 36 -44.03 26.24 10.63
CA ASN A 36 -44.27 27.16 11.75
C ASN A 36 -43.14 28.16 12.01
N VAL A 37 -41.93 27.93 11.50
CA VAL A 37 -40.76 28.74 11.83
C VAL A 37 -40.92 30.22 11.47
N ASN A 38 -41.54 30.52 10.33
CA ASN A 38 -41.72 31.90 9.88
C ASN A 38 -42.73 32.66 10.80
N SER A 39 -43.82 32.00 11.19
CA SER A 39 -44.79 32.58 12.13
C SER A 39 -44.14 32.83 13.48
N TYR A 40 -43.31 31.87 13.93
CA TYR A 40 -42.60 31.99 15.19
C TYR A 40 -41.54 33.10 15.18
N LEU A 41 -40.80 33.24 14.05
CA LEU A 41 -39.88 34.36 13.83
C LEU A 41 -40.57 35.72 13.99
N GLU A 42 -41.72 35.90 13.34
CA GLU A 42 -42.48 37.14 13.44
C GLU A 42 -42.99 37.42 14.88
N GLN A 43 -43.48 36.40 15.57
CA GLN A 43 -43.90 36.56 16.97
C GLN A 43 -42.72 37.01 17.85
N GLN A 44 -41.52 36.42 17.68
CA GLN A 44 -40.37 36.81 18.51
C GLN A 44 -39.87 38.23 18.16
N LYS A 45 -40.01 38.68 16.89
CA LYS A 45 -39.70 40.06 16.50
C LYS A 45 -40.64 41.08 17.14
N VAL A 46 -41.93 40.78 17.19
CA VAL A 46 -42.92 41.65 17.87
C VAL A 46 -42.63 41.80 19.35
N ILE A 47 -42.17 40.71 20.03
CA ILE A 47 -41.75 40.81 21.42
C ILE A 47 -40.56 41.76 21.56
N LEU A 48 -39.59 41.72 20.65
CA LEU A 48 -38.43 42.62 20.71
C LEU A 48 -38.75 44.07 20.34
N GLU A 49 -39.87 44.34 19.62
CA GLU A 49 -40.34 45.71 19.39
C GLU A 49 -40.87 46.34 20.71
N SER A 50 -41.42 45.54 21.59
CA SER A 50 -41.88 45.99 22.91
C SER A 50 -40.86 45.90 24.01
N GLU A 51 -39.96 44.93 23.93
CA GLU A 51 -38.91 44.63 24.93
C GLU A 51 -37.58 44.33 24.22
N GLU A 52 -36.81 45.35 23.82
CA GLU A 52 -35.59 45.20 23.05
C GLU A 52 -34.52 44.34 23.72
N GLU A 53 -34.52 44.25 25.06
CA GLU A 53 -33.59 43.49 25.85
C GLU A 53 -34.10 42.10 26.27
N ASN A 54 -35.22 41.64 25.69
CA ASN A 54 -35.77 40.32 26.02
C ASN A 54 -34.82 39.21 25.53
N VAL A 55 -34.13 38.60 26.50
CA VAL A 55 -33.08 37.58 26.27
C VAL A 55 -33.66 36.33 25.62
N ASP A 56 -34.82 35.87 26.08
CA ASP A 56 -35.49 34.70 25.53
C ASP A 56 -35.91 34.90 24.09
N ALA A 57 -36.42 36.09 23.75
CA ALA A 57 -36.77 36.43 22.37
C ALA A 57 -35.54 36.45 21.48
N HIS A 58 -34.41 36.99 21.94
CA HIS A 58 -33.17 36.93 21.19
C HIS A 58 -32.67 35.49 20.98
N TYR A 59 -32.71 34.66 22.03
CA TYR A 59 -32.32 33.25 21.91
C TYR A 59 -33.22 32.47 20.95
N ASN A 60 -34.53 32.66 21.06
CA ASN A 60 -35.49 32.00 20.19
C ASN A 60 -35.36 32.43 18.72
N LEU A 61 -35.10 33.72 18.45
CA LEU A 61 -34.78 34.20 17.12
C LEU A 61 -33.49 33.57 16.61
N ALA A 62 -32.45 33.50 17.43
CA ALA A 62 -31.20 32.87 17.04
C ALA A 62 -31.40 31.41 16.64
N ARG A 63 -32.15 30.64 17.45
CA ARG A 63 -32.50 29.24 17.10
C ARG A 63 -33.31 29.13 15.81
N SER A 64 -34.28 30.01 15.61
CA SER A 64 -35.13 30.00 14.43
C SER A 64 -34.34 30.35 13.18
N TYR A 65 -33.49 31.38 13.25
CA TYR A 65 -32.59 31.72 12.13
C TYR A 65 -31.56 30.62 11.85
N TYR A 66 -31.03 29.96 12.87
CA TYR A 66 -30.15 28.79 12.70
C TYR A 66 -30.88 27.65 11.96
N PHE A 67 -32.13 27.37 12.34
CA PHE A 67 -32.96 26.36 11.71
C PHE A 67 -33.19 26.64 10.20
N VAL A 68 -33.47 27.90 9.82
CA VAL A 68 -33.61 28.28 8.42
C VAL A 68 -32.29 28.58 7.72
N LYS A 69 -31.17 28.23 8.35
CA LYS A 69 -29.79 28.39 7.83
C LYS A 69 -29.37 29.85 7.56
N ASN A 70 -30.04 30.83 8.17
CA ASN A 70 -29.59 32.22 8.15
C ASN A 70 -28.63 32.45 9.32
N TYR A 71 -27.39 31.96 9.17
CA TYR A 71 -26.41 31.92 10.24
C TYR A 71 -25.93 33.28 10.70
N GLU A 72 -25.91 34.29 9.81
CA GLU A 72 -25.52 35.67 10.17
C GLU A 72 -26.52 36.30 11.14
N SER A 73 -27.82 36.19 10.82
CA SER A 73 -28.87 36.69 11.72
C SER A 73 -28.92 35.88 13.01
N ALA A 74 -28.71 34.56 12.93
CA ALA A 74 -28.64 33.71 14.11
C ALA A 74 -27.50 34.15 15.05
N GLU A 75 -26.30 34.41 14.52
CA GLU A 75 -25.15 34.86 15.30
C GLU A 75 -25.44 36.21 15.98
N LYS A 76 -25.98 37.18 15.21
CA LYS A 76 -26.31 38.51 15.76
C LYS A 76 -27.21 38.41 17.00
N HIS A 77 -28.26 37.59 16.92
CA HIS A 77 -29.20 37.44 18.03
C HIS A 77 -28.62 36.58 19.17
N ALA A 78 -27.87 35.53 18.86
CA ALA A 78 -27.21 34.72 19.90
C ALA A 78 -26.19 35.54 20.69
N ARG A 79 -25.40 36.40 20.02
CA ARG A 79 -24.46 37.30 20.72
C ARG A 79 -25.16 38.36 21.57
N ARG A 80 -26.38 38.80 21.22
CA ARG A 80 -27.17 39.66 22.09
C ARG A 80 -27.65 38.90 23.34
N ALA A 81 -28.10 37.67 23.18
CA ALA A 81 -28.49 36.82 24.31
C ALA A 81 -27.32 36.62 25.30
N THR A 82 -26.10 36.32 24.82
CA THR A 82 -24.93 36.18 25.69
C THR A 82 -24.49 37.49 26.39
N ARG A 83 -24.80 38.66 25.81
CA ARG A 83 -24.49 39.95 26.44
C ARG A 83 -25.42 40.22 27.63
N PHE A 84 -26.69 39.86 27.52
CA PHE A 84 -27.68 40.10 28.55
C PHE A 84 -27.61 39.05 29.68
N ASP A 85 -27.30 37.79 29.31
CA ASP A 85 -27.08 36.72 30.29
C ASP A 85 -25.81 35.92 29.91
N PRO A 86 -24.65 36.31 30.46
CA PRO A 86 -23.37 35.68 30.13
C PRO A 86 -23.14 34.34 30.85
N PHE A 87 -24.03 33.89 31.71
CA PHE A 87 -23.88 32.64 32.47
C PHE A 87 -24.77 31.52 31.98
N ASN A 88 -25.39 31.67 30.82
CA ASN A 88 -26.24 30.63 30.24
C ASN A 88 -25.48 29.83 29.17
N ALA A 89 -25.17 28.59 29.50
CA ALA A 89 -24.42 27.69 28.61
C ALA A 89 -25.12 27.41 27.27
N ALA A 90 -26.49 27.44 27.23
CA ALA A 90 -27.24 27.18 26.01
C ALA A 90 -26.98 28.21 24.90
N TYR A 91 -26.71 29.46 25.28
CA TYR A 91 -26.42 30.53 24.31
C TYR A 91 -25.04 30.36 23.64
N TYR A 92 -24.05 29.99 24.45
CA TYR A 92 -22.70 29.67 23.92
C TYR A 92 -22.71 28.40 23.12
N GLU A 93 -23.47 27.39 23.50
CA GLU A 93 -23.64 26.18 22.73
C GLU A 93 -24.27 26.46 21.34
N LEU A 94 -25.25 27.37 21.29
CA LEU A 94 -25.86 27.81 20.05
C LEU A 94 -24.85 28.60 19.20
N LEU A 95 -24.07 29.53 19.78
CA LEU A 95 -23.03 30.27 19.10
C LEU A 95 -21.98 29.32 18.52
N GLY A 96 -21.53 28.34 19.27
CA GLY A 96 -20.62 27.31 18.79
C GLY A 96 -21.18 26.52 17.62
N SER A 97 -22.49 26.17 17.69
CA SER A 97 -23.17 25.49 16.57
C SER A 97 -23.27 26.36 15.32
N ILE A 98 -23.51 27.65 15.47
CA ILE A 98 -23.55 28.64 14.37
C ILE A 98 -22.16 28.79 13.77
N ALA A 99 -21.12 28.96 14.59
CA ALA A 99 -19.73 29.08 14.13
C ALA A 99 -19.29 27.81 13.39
N PHE A 100 -19.68 26.62 13.87
CA PHE A 100 -19.46 25.35 13.20
C PHE A 100 -20.12 25.30 11.82
N ALA A 101 -21.37 25.74 11.70
CA ALA A 101 -22.10 25.79 10.44
C ALA A 101 -21.51 26.79 9.43
N LEU A 102 -20.83 27.82 9.94
CA LEU A 102 -20.06 28.80 9.14
C LEU A 102 -18.61 28.34 8.87
N GLU A 103 -18.27 27.12 9.22
CA GLU A 103 -16.92 26.51 9.09
C GLU A 103 -15.81 27.26 9.87
N ARG A 104 -16.19 28.14 10.81
CA ARG A 104 -15.28 28.85 11.72
C ARG A 104 -14.98 27.99 12.95
N TYR A 105 -14.25 26.89 12.76
CA TYR A 105 -14.04 25.86 13.79
C TYR A 105 -13.30 26.38 15.03
N GLY A 106 -12.38 27.34 14.89
CA GLY A 106 -11.70 27.97 16.02
C GLY A 106 -12.65 28.73 16.94
N ASP A 107 -13.59 29.50 16.35
CA ASP A 107 -14.62 30.21 17.09
C ASP A 107 -15.58 29.22 17.74
N ALA A 108 -15.98 28.17 17.01
CA ALA A 108 -16.85 27.12 17.54
C ALA A 108 -16.26 26.46 18.80
N ILE A 109 -14.97 26.10 18.77
CA ILE A 109 -14.26 25.54 19.93
C ILE A 109 -14.28 26.53 21.11
N THR A 110 -14.04 27.81 20.84
CA THR A 110 -14.00 28.83 21.90
C THR A 110 -15.35 28.97 22.59
N GLU A 111 -16.42 29.10 21.82
CA GLU A 111 -17.77 29.27 22.36
C GLU A 111 -18.26 27.99 23.07
N LEU A 112 -18.01 26.80 22.52
CA LEU A 112 -18.34 25.52 23.14
C LEU A 112 -17.53 25.26 24.42
N ALA A 113 -16.26 25.67 24.46
CA ALA A 113 -15.44 25.59 25.68
C ALA A 113 -15.99 26.47 26.81
N ILE A 114 -16.57 27.63 26.45
CA ILE A 114 -17.30 28.46 27.44
C ILE A 114 -18.55 27.73 27.93
N ALA A 115 -19.31 27.13 27.01
CA ALA A 115 -20.54 26.39 27.35
C ALA A 115 -20.27 25.25 28.38
N VAL A 116 -19.25 24.41 28.14
CA VAL A 116 -18.89 23.30 29.06
C VAL A 116 -18.29 23.78 30.36
N ARG A 117 -17.66 24.98 30.38
CA ARG A 117 -17.17 25.58 31.62
C ARG A 117 -18.30 26.13 32.52
N ILE A 118 -19.33 26.69 31.88
CA ILE A 118 -20.53 27.19 32.61
C ILE A 118 -21.39 26.02 33.13
N ALA A 119 -21.59 25.01 32.28
CA ALA A 119 -22.38 23.84 32.60
C ALA A 119 -21.60 22.55 32.29
N PRO A 120 -20.76 22.08 33.24
CA PRO A 120 -19.94 20.89 33.03
C PRO A 120 -20.74 19.58 32.84
N GLU A 121 -21.98 19.55 33.25
CA GLU A 121 -22.91 18.41 33.09
C GLU A 121 -23.60 18.37 31.72
N ARG A 122 -23.31 19.33 30.84
CA ARG A 122 -24.03 19.48 29.57
C ARG A 122 -23.41 18.61 28.46
N VAL A 123 -23.90 17.37 28.35
CA VAL A 123 -23.41 16.34 27.40
C VAL A 123 -23.44 16.85 25.95
N SER A 124 -24.49 17.56 25.52
CA SER A 124 -24.64 18.08 24.15
C SER A 124 -23.52 19.03 23.72
N ALA A 125 -23.00 19.83 24.65
CA ALA A 125 -21.88 20.75 24.35
C ALA A 125 -20.57 19.98 24.12
N TYR A 126 -20.30 18.93 24.89
CA TYR A 126 -19.14 18.07 24.68
C TYR A 126 -19.19 17.32 23.33
N LEU A 127 -20.39 16.84 22.93
CA LEU A 127 -20.57 16.21 21.62
C LEU A 127 -20.25 17.17 20.47
N LYS A 128 -20.76 18.40 20.54
CA LYS A 128 -20.49 19.42 19.54
C LYS A 128 -19.03 19.82 19.51
N LEU A 129 -18.39 19.88 20.67
CA LEU A 129 -16.97 20.13 20.81
C LEU A 129 -16.15 19.01 20.16
N ALA A 130 -16.51 17.76 20.41
CA ALA A 130 -15.89 16.60 19.79
C ALA A 130 -16.07 16.61 18.27
N ALA A 131 -17.28 16.87 17.77
CA ALA A 131 -17.56 16.99 16.35
C ALA A 131 -16.75 18.13 15.69
N THR A 132 -16.51 19.22 16.43
CA THR A 132 -15.69 20.32 15.94
C THR A 132 -14.21 19.93 15.87
N TYR A 133 -13.68 19.22 16.85
CA TYR A 133 -12.32 18.70 16.84
C TYR A 133 -12.11 17.67 15.71
N GLU A 134 -13.10 16.81 15.45
CA GLU A 134 -13.04 15.90 14.29
C GLU A 134 -12.90 16.63 12.96
N LYS A 135 -13.55 17.81 12.80
CA LYS A 135 -13.46 18.62 11.57
C LYS A 135 -12.08 19.21 11.31
N ILE A 136 -11.29 19.39 12.35
CA ILE A 136 -9.90 19.89 12.23
C ILE A 136 -8.87 18.77 12.40
N ASP A 137 -9.30 17.50 12.30
CA ASP A 137 -8.46 16.29 12.44
C ASP A 137 -7.74 16.18 13.80
N ASP A 138 -8.30 16.77 14.85
CA ASP A 138 -7.78 16.65 16.22
C ASP A 138 -8.52 15.55 16.99
N ASP A 139 -8.22 14.31 16.62
CA ASP A 139 -8.83 13.13 17.22
C ASP A 139 -8.58 13.02 18.72
N GLY A 140 -7.42 13.48 19.20
CA GLY A 140 -7.07 13.40 20.63
C GLY A 140 -8.01 14.22 21.51
N ARG A 141 -8.27 15.48 21.12
CA ARG A 141 -9.22 16.34 21.84
C ARG A 141 -10.67 15.92 21.62
N ALA A 142 -11.00 15.38 20.45
CA ALA A 142 -12.32 14.80 20.19
C ALA A 142 -12.62 13.64 21.15
N ILE A 143 -11.69 12.66 21.28
CA ILE A 143 -11.81 11.54 22.22
C ILE A 143 -12.00 12.05 23.65
N SER A 144 -11.14 12.98 24.11
CA SER A 144 -11.24 13.54 25.45
C SER A 144 -12.62 14.17 25.72
N SER A 145 -13.16 14.89 24.74
CA SER A 145 -14.50 15.49 24.86
C SER A 145 -15.61 14.43 24.93
N LEU A 146 -15.52 13.37 24.14
CA LEU A 146 -16.47 12.26 24.18
C LEU A 146 -16.37 11.46 25.49
N GLU A 147 -15.18 11.27 26.02
CA GLU A 147 -14.98 10.63 27.32
C GLU A 147 -15.58 11.46 28.45
N GLN A 148 -15.48 12.79 28.41
CA GLN A 148 -16.15 13.67 29.36
C GLN A 148 -17.67 13.53 29.24
N ALA A 149 -18.20 13.49 28.02
CA ALA A 149 -19.63 13.24 27.80
C ALA A 149 -20.08 11.89 28.42
N LEU A 150 -19.28 10.84 28.25
CA LEU A 150 -19.55 9.50 28.77
C LEU A 150 -19.29 9.36 30.28
N GLN A 151 -18.53 10.24 30.91
CA GLN A 151 -18.43 10.33 32.38
C GLN A 151 -19.72 10.86 32.99
N ILE A 152 -20.41 11.76 32.28
CA ILE A 152 -21.68 12.32 32.71
C ILE A 152 -22.80 11.32 32.46
N ASP A 153 -22.89 10.81 31.24
CA ASP A 153 -23.85 9.78 30.85
C ASP A 153 -23.15 8.64 30.12
N ARG A 154 -22.90 7.55 30.84
CA ARG A 154 -22.18 6.36 30.35
C ARG A 154 -22.89 5.62 29.22
N LEU A 155 -24.17 5.85 29.05
CA LEU A 155 -25.01 5.17 28.07
C LEU A 155 -25.47 6.10 26.94
N TYR A 156 -24.83 7.25 26.79
CA TYR A 156 -25.17 8.20 25.74
C TYR A 156 -24.76 7.67 24.36
N VAL A 157 -25.76 7.19 23.63
CA VAL A 157 -25.59 6.44 22.38
C VAL A 157 -24.77 7.19 21.32
N GLU A 158 -25.03 8.50 21.15
CA GLU A 158 -24.29 9.31 20.16
C GLU A 158 -22.80 9.44 20.52
N ALA A 159 -22.48 9.63 21.81
CA ALA A 159 -21.08 9.70 22.24
C ALA A 159 -20.37 8.36 22.00
N LEU A 160 -21.02 7.24 22.32
CA LEU A 160 -20.49 5.91 22.03
C LEU A 160 -20.29 5.69 20.53
N TYR A 161 -21.24 6.13 19.71
CA TYR A 161 -21.13 6.01 18.25
C TYR A 161 -19.93 6.80 17.69
N HIS A 162 -19.81 8.07 18.07
CA HIS A 162 -18.69 8.91 17.62
C HIS A 162 -17.36 8.40 18.12
N LEU A 163 -17.27 7.98 19.37
CA LEU A 163 -16.04 7.42 19.95
C LEU A 163 -15.59 6.16 19.22
N ALA A 164 -16.51 5.24 18.95
CA ALA A 164 -16.23 4.03 18.20
C ALA A 164 -15.73 4.34 16.77
N ARG A 165 -16.32 5.35 16.12
CA ARG A 165 -15.91 5.79 14.78
C ARG A 165 -14.48 6.37 14.77
N ILE A 166 -14.12 7.17 15.77
CA ILE A 166 -12.76 7.72 15.89
C ILE A 166 -11.77 6.58 16.16
N TYR A 167 -12.05 5.66 17.07
CA TYR A 167 -11.20 4.50 17.31
C TYR A 167 -11.00 3.66 16.06
N LEU A 168 -12.05 3.44 15.26
CA LEU A 168 -11.96 2.72 14.00
C LEU A 168 -11.03 3.44 13.01
N ARG A 169 -11.14 4.77 12.89
CA ARG A 169 -10.29 5.60 12.05
C ARG A 169 -8.81 5.56 12.49
N GLN A 170 -8.55 5.55 13.78
CA GLN A 170 -7.23 5.42 14.38
C GLN A 170 -6.67 4.00 14.36
N ARG A 171 -7.45 3.02 13.86
CA ARG A 171 -7.12 1.60 13.90
C ARG A 171 -7.01 1.00 15.30
N GLU A 172 -7.62 1.64 16.27
CA GLU A 172 -7.81 1.15 17.64
C GLU A 172 -9.01 0.20 17.70
N PHE A 173 -8.88 -0.94 16.98
CA PHE A 173 -10.01 -1.85 16.73
C PHE A 173 -10.66 -2.39 17.99
N GLU A 174 -9.85 -2.74 18.99
CA GLU A 174 -10.38 -3.23 20.29
C GLU A 174 -11.16 -2.16 21.03
N GLY A 175 -10.71 -0.90 20.99
CA GLY A 175 -11.44 0.25 21.55
C GLY A 175 -12.79 0.44 20.86
N SER A 176 -12.79 0.40 19.52
CA SER A 176 -14.00 0.50 18.70
C SER A 176 -14.98 -0.63 19.04
N ILE A 177 -14.54 -1.89 19.07
CA ILE A 177 -15.38 -3.06 19.35
C ILE A 177 -16.02 -2.96 20.73
N ARG A 178 -15.24 -2.67 21.79
CA ARG A 178 -15.79 -2.53 23.17
C ARG A 178 -16.84 -1.44 23.26
N THR A 179 -16.61 -0.31 22.61
CA THR A 179 -17.54 0.82 22.58
C THR A 179 -18.83 0.45 21.85
N LEU A 180 -18.70 -0.22 20.69
CA LEU A 180 -19.84 -0.70 19.91
C LEU A 180 -20.63 -1.79 20.62
N ASP A 181 -19.98 -2.69 21.33
CA ASP A 181 -20.67 -3.72 22.14
C ASP A 181 -21.51 -3.08 23.26
N THR A 182 -21.05 -1.95 23.83
CA THR A 182 -21.85 -1.18 24.81
C THR A 182 -23.04 -0.53 24.12
N LEU A 183 -22.84 0.11 22.98
CA LEU A 183 -23.91 0.73 22.20
C LEU A 183 -24.96 -0.31 21.77
N LEU A 184 -24.54 -1.46 21.26
CA LEU A 184 -25.43 -2.50 20.76
C LEU A 184 -26.21 -3.24 21.86
N LYS A 185 -25.80 -3.15 23.13
CA LYS A 185 -26.64 -3.57 24.28
C LYS A 185 -27.83 -2.65 24.45
N LEU A 186 -27.69 -1.37 24.13
CA LEU A 186 -28.75 -0.38 24.19
C LEU A 186 -29.63 -0.42 22.95
N GLU A 187 -29.02 -0.48 21.79
CA GLU A 187 -29.67 -0.48 20.49
C GLU A 187 -29.25 -1.71 19.64
N PRO A 188 -29.81 -2.91 19.92
CA PRO A 188 -29.36 -4.15 19.25
C PRO A 188 -29.58 -4.19 17.73
N LYS A 189 -30.44 -3.30 17.22
CA LYS A 189 -30.78 -3.21 15.79
C LYS A 189 -30.20 -1.99 15.09
N ASN A 190 -29.27 -1.29 15.72
CA ASN A 190 -28.59 -0.16 15.10
C ASN A 190 -27.67 -0.65 13.96
N LYS A 191 -28.10 -0.42 12.73
CA LYS A 191 -27.44 -0.94 11.52
C LYS A 191 -26.04 -0.37 11.34
N GLU A 192 -25.88 0.91 11.62
CA GLU A 192 -24.61 1.61 11.48
C GLU A 192 -23.58 1.08 12.49
N ALA A 193 -24.00 0.86 13.73
CA ALA A 193 -23.14 0.28 14.77
C ALA A 193 -22.78 -1.19 14.48
N LEU A 194 -23.74 -1.98 14.00
CA LEU A 194 -23.49 -3.37 13.57
C LEU A 194 -22.49 -3.42 12.42
N LEU A 195 -22.67 -2.58 11.40
CA LEU A 195 -21.73 -2.48 10.26
C LEU A 195 -20.33 -2.08 10.73
N MET A 196 -20.24 -1.06 11.59
CA MET A 196 -18.95 -0.58 12.11
C MET A 196 -18.24 -1.67 12.93
N ARG A 197 -18.98 -2.50 13.69
CA ARG A 197 -18.42 -3.65 14.42
C ARG A 197 -17.86 -4.69 13.45
N VAL A 198 -18.57 -5.01 12.38
CA VAL A 198 -18.06 -5.90 11.31
C VAL A 198 -16.79 -5.33 10.70
N GLN A 199 -16.78 -4.04 10.36
CA GLN A 199 -15.60 -3.35 9.83
C GLN A 199 -14.41 -3.39 10.79
N SER A 200 -14.65 -3.20 12.09
CA SER A 200 -13.58 -3.28 13.10
C SER A 200 -12.92 -4.66 13.14
N TYR A 201 -13.69 -5.75 13.09
CA TYR A 201 -13.14 -7.11 13.02
C TYR A 201 -12.47 -7.39 11.67
N SER A 202 -13.05 -6.91 10.57
CA SER A 202 -12.49 -7.06 9.23
C SER A 202 -11.11 -6.38 9.12
N LEU A 203 -11.01 -5.13 9.58
CA LEU A 203 -9.77 -4.35 9.57
C LEU A 203 -8.71 -4.87 10.55
N GLN A 204 -9.13 -5.48 11.66
CA GLN A 204 -8.24 -6.20 12.59
C GLN A 204 -7.64 -7.47 11.96
N GLY A 205 -8.21 -7.95 10.84
CA GLY A 205 -7.82 -9.21 10.20
C GLY A 205 -8.55 -10.45 10.74
N SER A 206 -9.53 -10.27 11.64
CA SER A 206 -10.37 -11.33 12.19
C SER A 206 -11.52 -11.69 11.23
N TYR A 207 -11.14 -12.03 9.98
CA TYR A 207 -12.09 -12.19 8.86
C TYR A 207 -13.18 -13.23 9.11
N TYR A 208 -12.86 -14.35 9.74
CA TYR A 208 -13.85 -15.37 10.05
C TYR A 208 -14.98 -14.81 10.94
N TYR A 209 -14.61 -14.06 11.97
CA TYR A 209 -15.57 -13.44 12.89
C TYR A 209 -16.38 -12.33 12.19
N ALA A 210 -15.69 -11.50 11.41
CA ALA A 210 -16.32 -10.46 10.63
C ALA A 210 -17.34 -11.03 9.62
N GLN A 211 -17.00 -12.13 8.95
CA GLN A 211 -17.89 -12.81 8.01
C GLN A 211 -19.15 -13.34 8.69
N THR A 212 -19.00 -14.04 9.82
CA THR A 212 -20.14 -14.57 10.59
C THR A 212 -21.10 -13.46 10.99
N LEU A 213 -20.58 -12.36 11.56
CA LEU A 213 -21.40 -11.20 11.94
C LEU A 213 -22.07 -10.52 10.73
N ALA A 214 -21.37 -10.43 9.60
CA ALA A 214 -21.92 -9.86 8.38
C ALA A 214 -23.05 -10.71 7.81
N GLU A 215 -22.92 -12.03 7.84
CA GLU A 215 -23.97 -12.97 7.40
C GLU A 215 -25.19 -12.93 8.33
N GLU A 216 -25.00 -12.88 9.65
CA GLU A 216 -26.07 -12.68 10.63
C GLU A 216 -26.81 -11.36 10.38
N MET A 217 -26.07 -10.28 10.17
CA MET A 217 -26.63 -8.97 9.86
C MET A 217 -27.38 -8.97 8.53
N LEU A 218 -26.88 -9.68 7.50
CA LEU A 218 -27.54 -9.80 6.20
C LEU A 218 -28.86 -10.57 6.31
N ASN A 219 -28.91 -11.57 7.18
CA ASN A 219 -30.16 -12.31 7.47
C ASN A 219 -31.20 -11.40 8.13
N GLN A 220 -30.78 -10.52 9.05
CA GLN A 220 -31.68 -9.56 9.72
C GLN A 220 -32.11 -8.42 8.78
N PHE A 221 -31.21 -7.96 7.90
CA PHE A 221 -31.40 -6.82 7.01
C PHE A 221 -31.10 -7.17 5.56
N PRO A 222 -31.92 -8.01 4.90
CA PRO A 222 -31.59 -8.56 3.56
C PRO A 222 -31.40 -7.55 2.44
N ASN A 223 -31.87 -6.30 2.62
CA ASN A 223 -31.75 -5.22 1.63
C ASN A 223 -30.74 -4.15 1.99
N TYR A 224 -29.92 -4.38 3.03
CA TYR A 224 -28.91 -3.40 3.45
C TYR A 224 -27.64 -3.56 2.63
N ALA A 225 -27.49 -2.72 1.59
CA ALA A 225 -26.36 -2.78 0.66
C ALA A 225 -24.98 -2.59 1.30
N PRO A 226 -24.78 -1.72 2.32
CA PRO A 226 -23.46 -1.56 2.93
C PRO A 226 -22.88 -2.84 3.51
N ILE A 227 -23.69 -3.71 4.14
CA ILE A 227 -23.18 -4.97 4.70
C ILE A 227 -22.81 -5.97 3.60
N ARG A 228 -23.54 -5.99 2.46
CA ARG A 228 -23.14 -6.83 1.32
C ARG A 228 -21.78 -6.40 0.75
N ARG A 229 -21.51 -5.09 0.69
CA ARG A 229 -20.20 -4.58 0.26
C ARG A 229 -19.11 -4.98 1.24
N GLU A 230 -19.39 -4.87 2.54
CA GLU A 230 -18.41 -5.29 3.54
C GLU A 230 -18.13 -6.80 3.48
N LEU A 231 -19.18 -7.63 3.35
CA LEU A 231 -19.03 -9.07 3.16
C LEU A 231 -18.22 -9.39 1.88
N LEU A 232 -18.48 -8.66 0.79
CA LEU A 232 -17.71 -8.77 -0.44
C LEU A 232 -16.22 -8.45 -0.22
N ARG A 233 -15.88 -7.40 0.55
CA ARG A 233 -14.50 -7.06 0.91
C ARG A 233 -13.85 -8.16 1.74
N ILE A 234 -14.57 -8.71 2.73
CA ILE A 234 -14.10 -9.80 3.57
C ILE A 234 -13.80 -11.04 2.73
N GLN A 235 -14.72 -11.45 1.85
CA GLN A 235 -14.53 -12.61 0.97
C GLN A 235 -13.39 -12.39 -0.01
N PHE A 236 -13.24 -11.18 -0.53
CA PHE A 236 -12.11 -10.80 -1.36
C PHE A 236 -10.78 -10.92 -0.61
N ALA A 237 -10.73 -10.44 0.64
CA ALA A 237 -9.53 -10.52 1.49
C ALA A 237 -9.16 -11.96 1.84
N GLN A 238 -10.16 -12.84 2.00
CA GLN A 238 -9.99 -14.29 2.24
C GLN A 238 -9.72 -15.09 0.97
N GLN A 239 -9.67 -14.44 -0.20
CA GLN A 239 -9.51 -15.09 -1.51
C GLN A 239 -10.65 -16.08 -1.86
N GLN A 240 -11.83 -15.84 -1.32
CA GLN A 240 -13.06 -16.60 -1.63
C GLN A 240 -13.67 -16.03 -2.92
N TRP A 241 -12.99 -16.26 -4.04
CA TRP A 241 -13.33 -15.62 -5.31
C TRP A 241 -14.73 -15.98 -5.85
N PRO A 242 -15.19 -17.26 -5.78
CA PRO A 242 -16.53 -17.63 -6.23
C PRO A 242 -17.64 -16.94 -5.43
N GLU A 243 -17.49 -16.86 -4.10
CA GLU A 243 -18.45 -16.24 -3.19
C GLU A 243 -18.50 -14.71 -3.44
N ALA A 244 -17.33 -14.08 -3.56
CA ALA A 244 -17.22 -12.66 -3.89
C ALA A 244 -17.87 -12.35 -5.24
N GLN A 245 -17.67 -13.17 -6.25
CA GLN A 245 -18.32 -13.03 -7.55
C GLN A 245 -19.84 -13.14 -7.45
N ALA A 246 -20.35 -14.09 -6.66
CA ALA A 246 -21.79 -14.27 -6.44
C ALA A 246 -22.42 -13.03 -5.78
N LEU A 247 -21.73 -12.43 -4.80
CA LEU A 247 -22.19 -11.19 -4.16
C LEU A 247 -22.17 -9.98 -5.11
N LEU A 248 -21.17 -9.87 -5.99
CA LEU A 248 -21.16 -8.84 -7.02
C LEU A 248 -22.36 -8.92 -7.95
N VAL A 249 -22.72 -10.13 -8.38
CA VAL A 249 -23.92 -10.34 -9.21
C VAL A 249 -25.18 -9.89 -8.46
N GLN A 250 -25.30 -10.20 -7.17
CA GLN A 250 -26.42 -9.75 -6.35
C GLN A 250 -26.46 -8.23 -6.18
N LEU A 251 -25.30 -7.57 -5.99
CA LEU A 251 -25.21 -6.12 -5.88
C LEU A 251 -25.63 -5.46 -7.20
N ARG A 252 -25.23 -6.00 -8.34
CA ARG A 252 -25.60 -5.51 -9.68
C ARG A 252 -27.11 -5.58 -9.94
N THR A 253 -27.78 -6.62 -9.45
CA THR A 253 -29.22 -6.84 -9.70
C THR A 253 -30.13 -6.15 -8.68
N LYS A 254 -29.68 -5.93 -7.45
CA LYS A 254 -30.52 -5.48 -6.32
C LYS A 254 -30.26 -4.06 -5.84
N SER A 255 -29.17 -3.45 -6.26
CA SER A 255 -28.79 -2.10 -5.83
C SER A 255 -28.15 -1.30 -6.98
N THR A 256 -28.04 0.00 -6.82
CA THR A 256 -27.19 0.81 -7.70
C THR A 256 -25.74 0.33 -7.57
N PHE A 257 -25.18 -0.10 -8.68
CA PHE A 257 -23.79 -0.56 -8.77
C PHE A 257 -22.87 0.65 -8.62
N SER A 258 -22.17 0.74 -7.50
CA SER A 258 -21.34 1.90 -7.17
C SER A 258 -19.97 1.81 -7.85
N VAL A 259 -19.23 2.93 -7.83
CA VAL A 259 -17.83 2.96 -8.30
C VAL A 259 -16.96 1.97 -7.50
N GLU A 260 -17.24 1.83 -6.22
CA GLU A 260 -16.59 0.85 -5.33
C GLU A 260 -16.83 -0.60 -5.77
N ASP A 261 -18.07 -0.92 -6.13
CA ASP A 261 -18.44 -2.25 -6.65
C ASP A 261 -17.73 -2.53 -7.98
N GLN A 262 -17.60 -1.51 -8.86
CA GLN A 262 -16.85 -1.61 -10.12
C GLN A 262 -15.36 -1.81 -9.88
N LEU A 263 -14.78 -1.17 -8.87
CA LEU A 263 -13.38 -1.36 -8.48
C LEU A 263 -13.13 -2.79 -8.01
N ILE A 264 -13.98 -3.32 -7.13
CA ILE A 264 -13.88 -4.70 -6.66
C ILE A 264 -13.99 -5.68 -7.83
N GLU A 265 -14.95 -5.45 -8.75
CA GLU A 265 -15.06 -6.25 -9.98
C GLU A 265 -13.77 -6.23 -10.79
N ALA A 266 -13.17 -5.05 -10.99
CA ALA A 266 -11.93 -4.92 -11.74
C ALA A 266 -10.77 -5.68 -11.09
N TYR A 267 -10.68 -5.65 -9.77
CA TYR A 267 -9.67 -6.43 -9.04
C TYR A 267 -9.95 -7.94 -9.08
N LEU A 268 -11.21 -8.39 -9.02
CA LEU A 268 -11.56 -9.80 -9.20
C LEU A 268 -11.18 -10.30 -10.59
N LEU A 269 -11.42 -9.51 -11.63
CA LEU A 269 -11.01 -9.81 -12.99
C LEU A 269 -9.48 -9.95 -13.10
N LEU A 270 -8.70 -9.11 -12.37
CA LEU A 270 -7.25 -9.27 -12.31
C LEU A 270 -6.83 -10.60 -11.65
N HIS A 271 -7.56 -11.05 -10.62
CA HIS A 271 -7.30 -12.35 -9.98
C HIS A 271 -7.66 -13.53 -10.87
N GLN A 272 -8.68 -13.38 -11.70
CA GLN A 272 -9.10 -14.38 -12.67
C GLN A 272 -8.26 -14.36 -13.95
N GLU A 273 -7.16 -13.60 -13.98
CA GLU A 273 -6.27 -13.42 -15.14
C GLU A 273 -6.99 -12.80 -16.37
N GLN A 274 -8.19 -12.25 -16.18
CA GLN A 274 -8.96 -11.54 -17.21
C GLN A 274 -8.49 -10.07 -17.31
N GLU A 275 -7.23 -9.89 -17.66
CA GLU A 275 -6.56 -8.61 -17.55
C GLU A 275 -7.08 -7.55 -18.53
N LYS A 276 -7.58 -7.96 -19.70
CA LYS A 276 -8.14 -7.01 -20.68
C LYS A 276 -9.43 -6.39 -20.16
N GLU A 277 -10.29 -7.22 -19.59
CA GLU A 277 -11.55 -6.82 -18.98
C GLU A 277 -11.32 -5.96 -17.74
N ALA A 278 -10.38 -6.35 -16.88
CA ALA A 278 -9.98 -5.57 -15.71
C ALA A 278 -9.49 -4.16 -16.11
N ARG A 279 -8.61 -4.09 -17.12
CA ARG A 279 -8.12 -2.82 -17.64
C ARG A 279 -9.24 -1.94 -18.15
N LEU A 280 -10.15 -2.51 -18.91
CA LEU A 280 -11.32 -1.78 -19.44
C LEU A 280 -12.17 -1.22 -18.28
N ARG A 281 -12.39 -2.00 -17.22
CA ARG A 281 -13.13 -1.53 -16.04
C ARG A 281 -12.46 -0.35 -15.36
N PHE A 282 -11.15 -0.43 -15.08
CA PHE A 282 -10.42 0.70 -14.51
C PHE A 282 -10.47 1.94 -15.42
N GLN A 283 -10.34 1.77 -16.73
CA GLN A 283 -10.44 2.87 -17.68
C GLN A 283 -11.84 3.50 -17.68
N THR A 284 -12.90 2.70 -17.68
CA THR A 284 -14.29 3.20 -17.59
C THR A 284 -14.52 3.99 -16.30
N ILE A 285 -13.96 3.55 -15.18
CA ILE A 285 -14.03 4.30 -13.92
C ILE A 285 -13.31 5.65 -14.07
N LEU A 286 -12.13 5.67 -14.68
CA LEU A 286 -11.35 6.91 -14.87
C LEU A 286 -11.93 7.87 -15.92
N GLU A 287 -12.71 7.38 -16.87
CA GLU A 287 -13.49 8.24 -17.79
C GLU A 287 -14.56 9.03 -17.05
N GLN A 288 -15.21 8.43 -16.05
CA GLN A 288 -16.24 9.07 -15.24
C GLN A 288 -15.66 9.83 -14.04
N HIS A 289 -14.59 9.30 -13.45
CA HIS A 289 -13.93 9.80 -12.26
C HIS A 289 -12.41 9.88 -12.47
N PRO A 290 -11.89 10.89 -13.19
CA PRO A 290 -10.48 10.98 -13.59
C PRO A 290 -9.48 11.03 -12.42
N GLU A 291 -9.94 11.41 -11.23
CA GLU A 291 -9.17 11.52 -10.00
C GLU A 291 -9.34 10.30 -9.07
N ASN A 292 -10.00 9.23 -9.55
CA ASN A 292 -10.18 8.04 -8.74
C ASN A 292 -8.83 7.32 -8.54
N VAL A 293 -8.26 7.51 -7.36
CA VAL A 293 -6.93 7.01 -6.99
C VAL A 293 -6.88 5.48 -7.01
N ASP A 294 -7.96 4.80 -6.60
CA ASP A 294 -7.98 3.33 -6.55
C ASP A 294 -7.96 2.70 -7.94
N ALA A 295 -8.65 3.31 -8.91
CA ALA A 295 -8.59 2.90 -10.31
C ALA A 295 -7.20 3.16 -10.92
N ILE A 296 -6.58 4.30 -10.60
CA ILE A 296 -5.19 4.64 -10.99
C ILE A 296 -4.24 3.58 -10.43
N MET A 297 -4.36 3.26 -9.14
CA MET A 297 -3.54 2.23 -8.49
C MET A 297 -3.77 0.84 -9.10
N GLY A 298 -5.01 0.51 -9.47
CA GLY A 298 -5.35 -0.74 -10.16
C GLY A 298 -4.64 -0.89 -11.49
N LEU A 299 -4.63 0.16 -12.32
CA LEU A 299 -3.87 0.17 -13.58
C LEU A 299 -2.36 0.07 -13.35
N ALA A 300 -1.83 0.80 -12.38
CA ALA A 300 -0.41 0.74 -12.04
C ALA A 300 0.01 -0.67 -11.63
N VAL A 301 -0.77 -1.35 -10.80
CA VAL A 301 -0.52 -2.73 -10.37
C VAL A 301 -0.63 -3.71 -11.54
N GLN A 302 -1.63 -3.57 -12.41
CA GLN A 302 -1.78 -4.40 -13.60
C GLN A 302 -0.56 -4.30 -14.53
N LEU A 303 -0.09 -3.08 -14.79
CA LEU A 303 1.09 -2.82 -15.62
C LEU A 303 2.36 -3.39 -14.99
N LEU A 304 2.48 -3.26 -13.66
CA LEU A 304 3.59 -3.83 -12.90
C LEU A 304 3.63 -5.36 -13.02
N ARG A 305 2.48 -6.03 -12.95
CA ARG A 305 2.38 -7.49 -13.14
C ARG A 305 2.89 -7.94 -14.51
N LYS A 306 2.65 -7.13 -15.53
CA LYS A 306 3.12 -7.39 -16.91
C LYS A 306 4.57 -6.98 -17.17
N GLY A 307 5.24 -6.37 -16.22
CA GLY A 307 6.61 -5.90 -16.38
C GLY A 307 6.74 -4.55 -17.09
N PHE A 308 5.63 -3.84 -17.36
CA PHE A 308 5.63 -2.49 -17.92
C PHE A 308 5.94 -1.46 -16.82
N LEU A 309 7.23 -1.43 -16.41
CA LEU A 309 7.67 -0.66 -15.25
C LEU A 309 7.48 0.85 -15.43
N GLU A 310 7.85 1.39 -16.61
CA GLU A 310 7.75 2.82 -16.92
C GLU A 310 6.28 3.30 -16.94
N ASP A 311 5.41 2.54 -17.59
CA ASP A 311 3.98 2.87 -17.65
C ASP A 311 3.36 2.82 -16.24
N SER A 312 3.76 1.82 -15.44
CA SER A 312 3.31 1.73 -14.03
C SER A 312 3.77 2.94 -13.21
N LEU A 313 5.04 3.38 -13.37
CA LEU A 313 5.56 4.59 -12.72
C LEU A 313 4.77 5.84 -13.10
N THR A 314 4.39 5.97 -14.35
CA THR A 314 3.58 7.09 -14.84
C THR A 314 2.23 7.17 -14.11
N TRP A 315 1.53 6.04 -13.98
CA TRP A 315 0.28 5.97 -13.25
C TRP A 315 0.45 6.23 -11.75
N LEU A 316 1.50 5.68 -11.14
CA LEU A 316 1.80 5.94 -9.72
C LEU A 316 2.11 7.42 -9.47
N THR A 317 2.83 8.07 -10.38
CA THR A 317 3.12 9.51 -10.28
C THR A 317 1.83 10.32 -10.34
N ARG A 318 0.93 10.03 -11.30
CA ARG A 318 -0.39 10.67 -11.36
C ARG A 318 -1.20 10.47 -10.07
N GLY A 319 -1.19 9.26 -9.50
CA GLY A 319 -1.86 8.99 -8.22
C GLY A 319 -1.28 9.82 -7.06
N LEU A 320 0.04 9.99 -7.03
CA LEU A 320 0.73 10.81 -6.03
C LEU A 320 0.57 12.32 -6.23
N GLU A 321 0.33 12.80 -7.45
CA GLU A 321 -0.05 14.19 -7.73
C GLU A 321 -1.43 14.52 -7.14
N ILE A 322 -2.39 13.57 -7.23
CA ILE A 322 -3.73 13.71 -6.65
C ILE A 322 -3.68 13.59 -5.13
N ASN A 323 -3.01 12.56 -4.62
CA ASN A 323 -2.85 12.33 -3.19
C ASN A 323 -1.40 11.97 -2.83
N PRO A 324 -0.59 12.96 -2.40
CA PRO A 324 0.80 12.73 -2.00
C PRO A 324 0.99 11.84 -0.75
N ARG A 325 -0.08 11.61 0.01
CA ARG A 325 -0.05 10.80 1.23
C ARG A 325 -0.41 9.32 1.02
N LEU A 326 -0.34 8.83 -0.21
CA LEU A 326 -0.57 7.43 -0.54
C LEU A 326 0.68 6.58 -0.24
N ALA A 327 0.78 6.08 0.99
CA ALA A 327 1.91 5.24 1.43
C ALA A 327 2.16 4.06 0.47
N ARG A 328 1.09 3.42 0.00
CA ARG A 328 1.16 2.30 -0.93
C ARG A 328 1.72 2.67 -2.30
N ALA A 329 1.39 3.84 -2.84
CA ALA A 329 1.95 4.31 -4.11
C ALA A 329 3.46 4.53 -3.99
N HIS A 330 3.93 5.12 -2.89
CA HIS A 330 5.35 5.26 -2.59
C HIS A 330 6.05 3.90 -2.45
N TYR A 331 5.43 2.92 -1.79
CA TYR A 331 5.95 1.55 -1.69
C TYR A 331 6.10 0.88 -3.07
N LEU A 332 5.06 0.93 -3.93
CA LEU A 332 5.12 0.35 -5.27
C LEU A 332 6.16 1.07 -6.13
N ARG A 333 6.23 2.41 -6.06
CA ARG A 333 7.25 3.21 -6.72
C ARG A 333 8.65 2.79 -6.29
N SER A 334 8.89 2.61 -5.01
CA SER A 334 10.16 2.12 -4.48
C SER A 334 10.52 0.74 -5.05
N SER A 335 9.55 -0.19 -5.07
CA SER A 335 9.74 -1.53 -5.60
C SER A 335 10.15 -1.52 -7.08
N ILE A 336 9.56 -0.64 -7.89
CA ILE A 336 9.90 -0.48 -9.31
C ILE A 336 11.30 0.12 -9.47
N LEU A 337 11.59 1.20 -8.74
CA LEU A 337 12.89 1.89 -8.80
C LEU A 337 14.05 0.96 -8.40
N PHE A 338 13.86 0.12 -7.39
CA PHE A 338 14.85 -0.91 -7.04
C PHE A 338 15.07 -1.92 -8.17
N ARG A 339 14.01 -2.31 -8.89
CA ARG A 339 14.15 -3.16 -10.09
C ARG A 339 14.93 -2.50 -11.21
N GLN A 340 14.77 -1.21 -11.39
CA GLN A 340 15.48 -0.43 -12.40
C GLN A 340 16.93 -0.11 -12.00
N GLY A 341 17.33 -0.42 -10.75
CA GLY A 341 18.63 -0.09 -10.19
C GLY A 341 18.78 1.34 -9.70
N ASP A 342 17.70 2.12 -9.69
CA ASP A 342 17.69 3.47 -9.10
C ASP A 342 17.47 3.37 -7.58
N TYR A 343 18.53 2.95 -6.92
CA TYR A 343 18.52 2.73 -5.47
C TYR A 343 18.30 4.00 -4.66
N LEU A 344 18.76 5.16 -5.16
CA LEU A 344 18.63 6.43 -4.45
C LEU A 344 17.16 6.86 -4.36
N GLN A 345 16.48 6.92 -5.50
CA GLN A 345 15.06 7.29 -5.54
C GLN A 345 14.19 6.21 -4.88
N GLY A 346 14.58 4.94 -5.00
CA GLY A 346 13.92 3.83 -4.30
C GLY A 346 13.99 3.97 -2.77
N ASP A 347 15.16 4.32 -2.22
CA ASP A 347 15.37 4.54 -0.78
C ASP A 347 14.51 5.74 -0.29
N LEU A 348 14.42 6.82 -1.05
CA LEU A 348 13.55 7.97 -0.73
C LEU A 348 12.06 7.58 -0.73
N ALA A 349 11.63 6.81 -1.73
CA ALA A 349 10.24 6.39 -1.85
C ALA A 349 9.83 5.45 -0.70
N ILE A 350 10.65 4.45 -0.32
CA ILE A 350 10.31 3.59 0.82
C ILE A 350 10.36 4.34 2.16
N GLY A 351 11.27 5.30 2.31
CA GLY A 351 11.31 6.19 3.46
C GLY A 351 9.97 6.92 3.61
N ARG A 352 9.46 7.49 2.52
CA ARG A 352 8.17 8.19 2.53
C ARG A 352 6.99 7.28 2.84
N ALA A 353 6.99 6.05 2.33
CA ALA A 353 5.95 5.07 2.68
C ALA A 353 5.94 4.74 4.18
N LEU A 354 7.12 4.61 4.80
CA LEU A 354 7.28 4.34 6.23
C LEU A 354 6.95 5.56 7.12
N GLU A 355 7.19 6.78 6.66
CA GLU A 355 6.75 7.99 7.37
C GLU A 355 5.21 8.06 7.46
N LEU A 356 4.53 7.62 6.40
CA LEU A 356 3.07 7.64 6.31
C LEU A 356 2.41 6.47 7.05
N ASP A 357 3.04 5.30 7.04
CA ASP A 357 2.56 4.10 7.74
C ASP A 357 3.77 3.26 8.21
N SER A 358 4.32 3.64 9.36
CA SER A 358 5.49 2.99 9.96
C SER A 358 5.23 1.57 10.48
N ALA A 359 3.97 1.21 10.71
CA ALA A 359 3.59 -0.08 11.27
C ALA A 359 3.41 -1.18 10.19
N ASN A 360 3.33 -0.82 8.92
CA ASN A 360 3.08 -1.74 7.83
C ASN A 360 4.23 -2.73 7.62
N PRO A 361 4.02 -4.04 7.83
CA PRO A 361 5.09 -5.02 7.74
C PRO A 361 5.71 -5.09 6.34
N SER A 362 4.91 -4.95 5.26
CA SER A 362 5.43 -5.03 3.88
C SER A 362 6.38 -3.87 3.56
N TYR A 363 6.12 -2.67 4.10
CA TYR A 363 7.02 -1.52 3.90
C TYR A 363 8.31 -1.70 4.70
N GLN A 364 8.19 -2.16 5.95
CA GLN A 364 9.34 -2.49 6.79
C GLN A 364 10.21 -3.58 6.13
N LEU A 365 9.59 -4.65 5.60
CA LEU A 365 10.31 -5.75 4.98
C LEU A 365 11.02 -5.33 3.68
N LEU A 366 10.42 -4.47 2.86
CA LEU A 366 11.09 -3.93 1.66
C LEU A 366 12.29 -3.07 2.04
N PHE A 367 12.15 -2.22 3.07
CA PHE A 367 13.26 -1.44 3.61
C PHE A 367 14.38 -2.35 4.14
N LEU A 368 14.04 -3.39 4.89
CA LEU A 368 15.02 -4.34 5.44
C LEU A 368 15.72 -5.16 4.34
N ARG A 369 15.02 -5.51 3.25
CA ARG A 369 15.67 -6.11 2.06
C ARG A 369 16.74 -5.19 1.50
N ARG A 370 16.45 -3.89 1.43
CA ARG A 370 17.43 -2.91 0.97
C ARG A 370 18.61 -2.79 1.94
N GLN A 371 18.37 -2.82 3.26
CA GLN A 371 19.46 -2.83 4.25
C GLN A 371 20.32 -4.11 4.16
N LEU A 372 19.68 -5.25 3.90
CA LEU A 372 20.39 -6.53 3.67
C LEU A 372 21.35 -6.41 2.47
N MET A 373 20.92 -5.77 1.38
CA MET A 373 21.79 -5.54 0.22
C MET A 373 22.94 -4.57 0.51
N LYS A 374 22.76 -3.63 1.44
CA LYS A 374 23.83 -2.75 1.92
C LYS A 374 24.81 -3.47 2.87
N GLY A 375 24.53 -4.72 3.24
CA GLY A 375 25.34 -5.50 4.20
C GLY A 375 25.04 -5.20 5.67
N GLU A 376 23.97 -4.47 5.98
CA GLU A 376 23.57 -4.07 7.33
C GLU A 376 22.91 -5.23 8.12
N LEU A 377 23.62 -6.38 8.19
CA LEU A 377 23.03 -7.65 8.68
C LEU A 377 22.50 -7.57 10.12
N SER A 378 23.15 -6.82 10.99
CA SER A 378 22.75 -6.68 12.41
C SER A 378 21.47 -5.89 12.58
N VAL A 379 21.30 -4.84 11.76
CA VAL A 379 20.07 -4.01 11.74
C VAL A 379 18.90 -4.84 11.24
N VAL A 380 19.11 -5.57 10.14
CA VAL A 380 18.09 -6.46 9.56
C VAL A 380 17.64 -7.51 10.58
N GLU A 381 18.58 -8.20 11.24
CA GLU A 381 18.25 -9.23 12.22
C GLU A 381 17.39 -8.71 13.37
N LYS A 382 17.82 -7.59 13.97
CA LYS A 382 17.11 -6.99 15.11
C LYS A 382 15.68 -6.56 14.76
N GLN A 383 15.50 -5.91 13.61
CA GLN A 383 14.17 -5.43 13.21
C GLN A 383 13.28 -6.55 12.71
N LEU A 384 13.84 -7.50 11.96
CA LEU A 384 13.12 -8.68 11.48
C LEU A 384 12.57 -9.53 12.63
N LYS A 385 13.35 -9.72 13.70
CA LYS A 385 12.89 -10.41 14.91
C LYS A 385 11.64 -9.75 15.50
N ARG A 386 11.60 -8.42 15.59
CA ARG A 386 10.42 -7.68 16.08
C ARG A 386 9.19 -7.86 15.20
N ILE A 387 9.38 -7.90 13.86
CA ILE A 387 8.27 -8.17 12.93
C ILE A 387 7.75 -9.59 13.13
N GLN A 388 8.62 -10.56 13.31
CA GLN A 388 8.25 -11.97 13.51
C GLN A 388 7.57 -12.22 14.86
N GLU A 389 7.96 -11.52 15.92
CA GLU A 389 7.28 -11.58 17.21
C GLU A 389 5.81 -11.15 17.10
N LYS A 390 5.51 -10.14 16.26
CA LYS A 390 4.14 -9.67 16.01
C LYS A 390 3.40 -10.51 14.95
N HIS A 391 4.13 -11.01 13.96
CA HIS A 391 3.58 -11.68 12.78
C HIS A 391 4.39 -12.98 12.49
N PRO A 392 4.29 -14.02 13.33
CA PRO A 392 5.17 -15.20 13.26
C PRO A 392 5.00 -16.03 11.98
N LEU A 393 3.83 -15.96 11.34
CA LEU A 393 3.53 -16.65 10.10
C LEU A 393 3.64 -15.77 8.85
N ASN A 394 4.25 -14.58 8.97
CA ASN A 394 4.47 -13.73 7.80
C ASN A 394 5.52 -14.34 6.87
N THR A 395 5.08 -14.82 5.72
CA THR A 395 5.92 -15.53 4.75
C THR A 395 7.01 -14.65 4.14
N GLU A 396 6.78 -13.35 3.98
CA GLU A 396 7.81 -12.42 3.50
C GLU A 396 8.92 -12.21 4.54
N ALA A 397 8.55 -12.21 5.82
CA ALA A 397 9.52 -12.15 6.92
C ALA A 397 10.36 -13.43 6.96
N LEU A 398 9.74 -14.61 6.78
CA LEU A 398 10.47 -15.89 6.69
C LEU A 398 11.40 -15.93 5.47
N GLN A 399 10.97 -15.42 4.31
CA GLN A 399 11.84 -15.29 3.14
C GLN A 399 13.03 -14.37 3.39
N LEU A 400 12.81 -13.20 4.01
CA LEU A 400 13.89 -12.28 4.33
C LEU A 400 14.87 -12.86 5.36
N GLN A 401 14.36 -13.64 6.30
CA GLN A 401 15.21 -14.37 7.25
C GLN A 401 16.06 -15.43 6.54
N ALA A 402 15.50 -16.14 5.58
CA ALA A 402 16.25 -17.08 4.75
C ALA A 402 17.34 -16.36 3.93
N ASP A 403 17.02 -15.18 3.34
CA ASP A 403 18.01 -14.36 2.64
C ASP A 403 19.14 -13.88 3.60
N LEU A 404 18.82 -13.55 4.85
CA LEU A 404 19.81 -13.19 5.88
C LEU A 404 20.72 -14.37 6.22
N PHE A 405 20.18 -15.58 6.43
CA PHE A 405 20.98 -16.78 6.66
C PHE A 405 21.84 -17.13 5.46
N LYS A 406 21.30 -16.99 4.25
CA LYS A 406 22.03 -17.14 3.00
C LYS A 406 23.24 -16.19 2.94
N SER A 407 23.06 -14.91 3.28
CA SER A 407 24.14 -13.91 3.29
C SER A 407 25.24 -14.22 4.31
N ARG A 408 24.92 -15.00 5.35
CA ARG A 408 25.89 -15.51 6.34
C ARG A 408 26.50 -16.86 5.95
N GLY A 409 26.21 -17.38 4.76
CA GLY A 409 26.69 -18.68 4.29
C GLY A 409 25.94 -19.88 4.88
N ASN A 410 24.88 -19.67 5.68
CA ASN A 410 24.10 -20.75 6.29
C ASN A 410 22.90 -21.14 5.39
N SER A 411 23.19 -21.74 4.25
CA SER A 411 22.16 -22.14 3.28
C SER A 411 21.25 -23.28 3.79
N ALA A 412 21.67 -24.04 4.79
CA ALA A 412 20.84 -25.11 5.35
C ALA A 412 19.65 -24.57 6.16
N GLU A 413 19.88 -23.58 7.02
CA GLU A 413 18.79 -22.91 7.76
C GLU A 413 17.91 -22.09 6.82
N ALA A 414 18.47 -21.46 5.78
CA ALA A 414 17.69 -20.78 4.76
C ALA A 414 16.72 -21.74 4.04
N GLU A 415 17.18 -22.94 3.66
CA GLU A 415 16.31 -23.97 3.06
C GLU A 415 15.17 -24.37 3.99
N LYS A 416 15.48 -24.63 5.28
CA LYS A 416 14.47 -25.01 6.27
C LYS A 416 13.37 -23.95 6.42
N LEU A 417 13.76 -22.68 6.53
CA LEU A 417 12.82 -21.57 6.66
C LEU A 417 11.93 -21.41 5.41
N LEU A 418 12.49 -21.57 4.21
CA LEU A 418 11.71 -21.48 2.98
C LEU A 418 10.73 -22.65 2.85
N ARG A 419 11.09 -23.86 3.29
CA ARG A 419 10.15 -24.98 3.37
C ARG A 419 9.03 -24.73 4.38
N GLN A 420 9.32 -24.11 5.52
CA GLN A 420 8.30 -23.66 6.47
C GLN A 420 7.39 -22.61 5.84
N ALA A 421 7.95 -21.63 5.13
CA ALA A 421 7.16 -20.60 4.44
C ALA A 421 6.20 -21.19 3.39
N ILE A 422 6.62 -22.23 2.65
CA ILE A 422 5.77 -22.96 1.69
C ILE A 422 4.58 -23.64 2.42
N MET A 423 4.80 -24.22 3.59
CA MET A 423 3.74 -24.85 4.38
C MET A 423 2.68 -23.84 4.89
N VAL A 424 3.09 -22.59 5.10
CA VAL A 424 2.17 -21.51 5.51
C VAL A 424 1.41 -20.95 4.31
N HIS A 425 2.12 -20.70 3.23
CA HIS A 425 1.55 -20.16 1.99
C HIS A 425 2.36 -20.64 0.80
N ASP A 426 1.75 -21.50 0.01
CA ASP A 426 2.36 -22.02 -1.22
C ASP A 426 2.30 -20.94 -2.31
N SER A 427 3.47 -20.36 -2.63
CA SER A 427 3.58 -19.34 -3.67
C SER A 427 4.80 -19.53 -4.56
N PRO A 428 4.68 -19.19 -5.87
CA PRO A 428 5.79 -19.30 -6.82
C PRO A 428 7.05 -18.52 -6.38
N SER A 429 6.88 -17.39 -5.68
CA SER A 429 8.02 -16.58 -5.22
C SER A 429 8.85 -17.27 -4.13
N ILE A 430 8.19 -18.03 -3.23
CA ILE A 430 8.88 -18.79 -2.19
C ILE A 430 9.62 -19.98 -2.80
N HIS A 431 8.98 -20.69 -3.74
CA HIS A 431 9.63 -21.76 -4.50
C HIS A 431 10.85 -21.27 -5.27
N PHE A 432 10.77 -20.09 -5.90
CA PHE A 432 11.92 -19.51 -6.57
C PHE A 432 13.05 -19.16 -5.59
N SER A 433 12.73 -18.62 -4.41
CA SER A 433 13.72 -18.38 -3.35
C SER A 433 14.37 -19.69 -2.87
N LEU A 434 13.58 -20.75 -2.73
CA LEU A 434 14.09 -22.08 -2.39
C LEU A 434 15.01 -22.63 -3.49
N ALA A 435 14.63 -22.51 -4.76
CA ALA A 435 15.46 -22.95 -5.87
C ALA A 435 16.84 -22.24 -5.89
N ARG A 436 16.89 -20.94 -5.58
CA ARG A 436 18.15 -20.18 -5.46
C ARG A 436 19.04 -20.71 -4.34
N VAL A 437 18.47 -21.04 -3.16
CA VAL A 437 19.21 -21.61 -2.03
C VAL A 437 19.73 -23.01 -2.37
N LEU A 438 18.92 -23.85 -3.00
CA LEU A 438 19.31 -25.18 -3.45
C LEU A 438 20.43 -25.13 -4.51
N TYR A 439 20.37 -24.13 -5.42
CA TYR A 439 21.44 -23.91 -6.41
C TYR A 439 22.78 -23.59 -5.73
N GLN A 440 22.79 -22.73 -4.72
CA GLN A 440 24.00 -22.43 -3.93
C GLN A 440 24.56 -23.65 -3.19
N GLN A 441 23.68 -24.56 -2.78
CA GLN A 441 24.08 -25.84 -2.19
C GLN A 441 24.52 -26.88 -3.23
N SER A 442 24.57 -26.52 -4.52
CA SER A 442 24.86 -27.44 -5.63
C SER A 442 23.88 -28.63 -5.75
N LYS A 443 22.68 -28.51 -5.17
CA LYS A 443 21.61 -29.52 -5.25
C LYS A 443 20.83 -29.38 -6.57
N TYR A 444 21.52 -29.48 -7.69
CA TYR A 444 20.98 -29.14 -9.03
C TYR A 444 19.74 -29.94 -9.42
N ARG A 445 19.62 -31.22 -9.03
CA ARG A 445 18.42 -32.02 -9.31
C ARG A 445 17.20 -31.44 -8.61
N SER A 446 17.33 -31.11 -7.33
CA SER A 446 16.24 -30.49 -6.58
C SER A 446 15.87 -29.09 -7.08
N VAL A 447 16.85 -28.34 -7.63
CA VAL A 447 16.54 -27.07 -8.31
C VAL A 447 15.64 -27.31 -9.51
N LEU A 448 15.94 -28.29 -10.35
CA LEU A 448 15.11 -28.61 -11.54
C LEU A 448 13.71 -29.08 -11.12
N GLU A 449 13.60 -29.90 -10.08
CA GLU A 449 12.31 -30.35 -9.54
C GLU A 449 11.42 -29.15 -9.13
N VAL A 450 12.01 -28.13 -8.49
CA VAL A 450 11.30 -26.92 -8.04
C VAL A 450 11.02 -25.96 -9.20
N THR A 451 11.97 -25.78 -10.13
CA THR A 451 11.85 -24.77 -11.20
C THR A 451 11.03 -25.24 -12.40
N THR A 452 10.92 -26.56 -12.66
CA THR A 452 10.11 -27.09 -13.77
C THR A 452 8.63 -26.68 -13.68
N PRO A 453 7.92 -26.86 -12.53
CA PRO A 453 6.56 -26.35 -12.41
C PRO A 453 6.48 -24.81 -12.48
N LEU A 454 7.49 -24.11 -11.99
CA LEU A 454 7.52 -22.65 -12.03
C LEU A 454 7.57 -22.08 -13.45
N LEU A 455 8.22 -22.78 -14.39
CA LEU A 455 8.23 -22.37 -15.80
C LEU A 455 6.84 -22.36 -16.43
N ALA A 456 5.95 -23.26 -16.00
CA ALA A 456 4.58 -23.31 -16.48
C ALA A 456 3.74 -22.16 -15.89
N VAL A 457 3.88 -21.91 -14.58
CA VAL A 457 3.10 -20.90 -13.84
C VAL A 457 3.60 -19.48 -14.13
N LEU A 458 4.91 -19.29 -14.20
CA LEU A 458 5.57 -18.01 -14.46
C LEU A 458 6.11 -17.94 -15.89
N SER A 459 5.30 -18.36 -16.86
CA SER A 459 5.67 -18.35 -18.27
C SER A 459 6.08 -16.94 -18.71
N GLY A 460 7.34 -16.78 -19.12
CA GLY A 460 7.90 -15.47 -19.49
C GLY A 460 8.72 -14.77 -18.41
N ASN A 461 8.78 -15.27 -17.20
CA ASN A 461 9.67 -14.71 -16.18
C ASN A 461 11.11 -15.12 -16.45
N TRP A 462 11.93 -14.16 -16.88
CA TRP A 462 13.31 -14.38 -17.26
C TRP A 462 14.17 -14.96 -16.11
N GLU A 463 13.96 -14.53 -14.89
CA GLU A 463 14.76 -14.96 -13.73
C GLU A 463 14.61 -16.46 -13.47
N VAL A 464 13.39 -16.99 -13.59
CA VAL A 464 13.11 -18.43 -13.45
C VAL A 464 13.75 -19.21 -14.58
N VAL A 465 13.58 -18.75 -15.83
CA VAL A 465 14.17 -19.37 -17.02
C VAL A 465 15.70 -19.38 -16.93
N TYR A 466 16.28 -18.27 -16.49
CA TYR A 466 17.72 -18.16 -16.31
C TYR A 466 18.27 -19.17 -15.29
N LEU A 467 17.66 -19.23 -14.09
CA LEU A 467 18.08 -20.18 -13.07
C LEU A 467 17.93 -21.63 -13.53
N HIS A 468 16.83 -21.95 -14.19
CA HIS A 468 16.58 -23.28 -14.73
C HIS A 468 17.61 -23.66 -15.81
N ALA A 469 17.84 -22.78 -16.80
CA ALA A 469 18.82 -23.01 -17.85
C ALA A 469 20.26 -23.10 -17.33
N LEU A 470 20.61 -22.25 -16.38
CA LEU A 470 21.89 -22.30 -15.70
C LEU A 470 22.06 -23.64 -14.96
N THR A 471 21.00 -24.13 -14.32
CA THR A 471 21.01 -25.43 -13.64
C THR A 471 21.13 -26.59 -14.61
N LEU A 472 20.42 -26.56 -15.74
CA LEU A 472 20.56 -27.52 -16.83
C LEU A 472 22.01 -27.58 -17.35
N SER A 473 22.67 -26.43 -17.48
CA SER A 473 24.07 -26.37 -17.90
C SER A 473 25.00 -27.04 -16.87
N ARG A 474 24.73 -26.90 -15.56
CA ARG A 474 25.51 -27.56 -14.50
C ARG A 474 25.36 -29.09 -14.47
N VAL A 475 24.24 -29.61 -14.97
CA VAL A 475 24.00 -31.05 -15.12
C VAL A 475 24.35 -31.57 -16.53
N GLY A 476 24.95 -30.74 -17.39
CA GLY A 476 25.40 -31.12 -18.73
C GLY A 476 24.33 -31.13 -19.84
N LYS A 477 23.11 -30.67 -19.52
CA LYS A 477 21.97 -30.63 -20.45
C LYS A 477 21.95 -29.33 -21.27
N TYR A 478 23.01 -29.12 -22.05
CA TYR A 478 23.22 -27.85 -22.77
C TYR A 478 22.18 -27.57 -23.87
N GLU A 479 21.64 -28.61 -24.54
CA GLU A 479 20.62 -28.45 -25.57
C GLU A 479 19.30 -27.94 -24.97
N GLU A 480 18.82 -28.59 -23.90
CA GLU A 480 17.60 -28.16 -23.21
C GLU A 480 17.77 -26.72 -22.71
N ALA A 481 18.96 -26.37 -22.17
CA ALA A 481 19.23 -25.02 -21.68
C ALA A 481 19.20 -23.99 -22.82
N LEU A 482 19.74 -24.32 -24.02
CA LEU A 482 19.69 -23.45 -25.18
C LEU A 482 18.25 -23.24 -25.67
N GLU A 483 17.48 -24.32 -25.79
CA GLU A 483 16.12 -24.27 -26.31
C GLU A 483 15.24 -23.31 -25.48
N ILE A 484 15.31 -23.39 -24.16
CA ILE A 484 14.50 -22.52 -23.27
C ILE A 484 15.01 -21.07 -23.20
N SER A 485 16.30 -20.82 -23.48
CA SER A 485 16.93 -19.49 -23.36
C SER A 485 16.85 -18.67 -24.65
N GLN A 486 16.90 -19.30 -25.82
CA GLN A 486 16.92 -18.62 -27.14
C GLN A 486 15.78 -17.64 -27.37
N PRO A 487 14.50 -17.94 -26.99
CA PRO A 487 13.38 -16.99 -27.16
C PRO A 487 13.59 -15.64 -26.47
N TYR A 488 14.44 -15.61 -25.44
CA TYR A 488 14.69 -14.40 -24.64
C TYR A 488 15.78 -13.47 -25.21
N LEU A 489 16.47 -13.87 -26.25
CA LEU A 489 17.44 -13.01 -26.94
C LEU A 489 16.79 -11.73 -27.53
N LYS A 490 15.52 -11.80 -27.91
CA LYS A 490 14.77 -10.67 -28.47
C LYS A 490 14.05 -9.82 -27.40
N ARG A 491 14.08 -10.24 -26.16
CA ARG A 491 13.36 -9.57 -25.07
C ARG A 491 14.27 -8.62 -24.31
N LYS A 492 13.87 -7.37 -24.18
CA LYS A 492 14.62 -6.34 -23.44
C LYS A 492 14.67 -6.61 -21.93
N GLU A 493 13.70 -7.33 -21.40
CA GLU A 493 13.59 -7.68 -19.99
C GLU A 493 14.79 -8.51 -19.49
N SER A 494 15.43 -9.24 -20.38
CA SER A 494 16.66 -10.00 -20.06
C SER A 494 17.88 -9.11 -19.83
N GLN A 495 17.83 -7.82 -20.18
CA GLN A 495 18.88 -6.82 -20.01
C GLN A 495 20.28 -7.29 -20.48
N GLY A 496 20.33 -8.15 -21.50
CA GLY A 496 21.58 -8.73 -22.04
C GLY A 496 22.00 -10.06 -21.40
N TYR A 497 21.45 -10.46 -20.28
CA TYR A 497 21.82 -11.72 -19.63
C TYR A 497 21.41 -12.97 -20.42
N ALA A 498 20.35 -12.90 -21.26
CA ALA A 498 20.02 -13.97 -22.18
C ALA A 498 21.14 -14.19 -23.19
N HIS A 499 21.70 -13.12 -23.76
CA HIS A 499 22.84 -13.21 -24.69
C HIS A 499 24.07 -13.77 -23.99
N ARG A 500 24.32 -13.38 -22.74
CA ARG A 500 25.42 -13.92 -21.94
C ARG A 500 25.26 -15.43 -21.75
N LEU A 501 24.10 -15.88 -21.29
CA LEU A 501 23.84 -17.29 -21.02
C LEU A 501 23.92 -18.14 -22.29
N VAL A 502 23.25 -17.72 -23.36
CA VAL A 502 23.28 -18.47 -24.65
C VAL A 502 24.68 -18.49 -25.23
N GLY A 503 25.43 -17.39 -25.17
CA GLY A 503 26.80 -17.33 -25.58
C GLY A 503 27.70 -18.31 -24.79
N ASP A 504 27.59 -18.33 -23.46
CA ASP A 504 28.36 -19.27 -22.64
C ASP A 504 27.99 -20.74 -22.90
N LEU A 505 26.67 -21.05 -23.07
CA LEU A 505 26.22 -22.39 -23.45
C LEU A 505 26.80 -22.84 -24.80
N LEU A 506 26.90 -21.95 -25.77
CA LEU A 506 27.54 -22.24 -27.07
C LEU A 506 29.06 -22.49 -26.91
N ARG A 507 29.74 -21.75 -26.04
CA ARG A 507 31.15 -21.97 -25.70
C ARG A 507 31.37 -23.33 -25.02
N TYR A 508 30.51 -23.73 -24.09
CA TYR A 508 30.55 -25.09 -23.50
C TYR A 508 30.41 -26.21 -24.55
N LYS A 509 29.74 -25.89 -25.66
CA LYS A 509 29.64 -26.80 -26.81
C LYS A 509 30.76 -26.61 -27.85
N SER A 510 31.81 -25.87 -27.54
CA SER A 510 32.94 -25.55 -28.43
C SER A 510 32.53 -24.84 -29.74
N LYS A 511 31.40 -24.09 -29.70
CA LYS A 511 30.89 -23.31 -30.85
C LYS A 511 31.26 -21.83 -30.69
N GLU A 512 32.56 -21.53 -30.56
CA GLU A 512 33.07 -20.20 -30.22
C GLU A 512 32.61 -19.10 -31.22
N GLN A 513 32.63 -19.36 -32.52
CA GLN A 513 32.21 -18.38 -33.52
C GLN A 513 30.73 -18.01 -33.42
N GLN A 514 29.88 -18.99 -33.06
CA GLN A 514 28.46 -18.72 -32.82
C GLN A 514 28.27 -17.93 -31.51
N ALA A 515 29.01 -18.24 -30.47
CA ALA A 515 29.00 -17.52 -29.21
C ALA A 515 29.40 -16.05 -29.41
N GLN A 516 30.46 -15.78 -30.16
CA GLN A 516 30.91 -14.42 -30.51
C GLN A 516 29.80 -13.60 -31.17
N LYS A 517 29.08 -14.19 -32.13
CA LYS A 517 27.94 -13.53 -32.79
C LYS A 517 26.84 -13.17 -31.79
N ILE A 518 26.50 -14.06 -30.85
CA ILE A 518 25.50 -13.81 -29.83
C ILE A 518 25.93 -12.69 -28.87
N PHE A 519 27.19 -12.71 -28.40
CA PHE A 519 27.70 -11.64 -27.55
C PHE A 519 27.72 -10.29 -28.28
N GLN A 520 28.15 -10.25 -29.56
CA GLN A 520 28.12 -9.03 -30.37
C GLN A 520 26.68 -8.50 -30.54
N GLN A 521 25.72 -9.36 -30.87
CA GLN A 521 24.31 -8.98 -30.95
C GLN A 521 23.80 -8.39 -29.61
N GLY A 522 24.19 -9.00 -28.51
CA GLY A 522 23.87 -8.48 -27.18
C GLY A 522 24.48 -7.10 -26.92
N LEU A 523 25.73 -6.86 -27.31
CA LEU A 523 26.39 -5.56 -27.16
C LEU A 523 25.80 -4.47 -28.06
N VAL A 524 25.22 -4.82 -29.21
CA VAL A 524 24.48 -3.88 -30.06
C VAL A 524 23.18 -3.43 -29.34
N GLN A 525 22.47 -4.36 -28.69
CA GLN A 525 21.23 -4.05 -27.94
C GLN A 525 21.49 -3.39 -26.58
N PHE A 526 22.59 -3.78 -25.93
CA PHE A 526 22.95 -3.35 -24.57
C PHE A 526 24.39 -2.84 -24.54
N PRO A 527 24.66 -1.66 -25.07
CA PRO A 527 26.02 -1.10 -25.13
C PRO A 527 26.64 -0.95 -23.75
N GLY A 528 27.88 -1.35 -23.57
CA GLY A 528 28.61 -1.25 -22.31
C GLY A 528 28.23 -2.28 -21.26
N HIS A 529 27.51 -3.35 -21.62
CA HIS A 529 27.18 -4.44 -20.69
C HIS A 529 28.42 -5.29 -20.41
N LEU A 530 29.01 -5.13 -19.22
CA LEU A 530 30.33 -5.68 -18.88
C LEU A 530 30.42 -7.21 -18.98
N PHE A 531 29.36 -7.94 -18.61
CA PHE A 531 29.37 -9.40 -18.74
C PHE A 531 29.32 -9.89 -20.17
N LEU A 532 28.76 -9.12 -21.11
CA LEU A 532 28.82 -9.44 -22.52
C LEU A 532 30.23 -9.18 -23.08
N VAL A 533 30.89 -8.10 -22.65
CA VAL A 533 32.29 -7.81 -22.97
C VAL A 533 33.20 -8.93 -22.44
N ASP A 534 32.96 -9.39 -21.19
CA ASP A 534 33.68 -10.53 -20.62
C ASP A 534 33.50 -11.79 -21.48
N GLY A 535 32.24 -12.15 -21.79
CA GLY A 535 31.96 -13.33 -22.63
C GLY A 535 32.60 -13.27 -23.99
N LEU A 536 32.49 -12.11 -24.69
CA LEU A 536 33.08 -11.90 -26.00
C LEU A 536 34.62 -11.95 -25.94
N SER A 537 35.22 -11.23 -25.01
CA SER A 537 36.68 -11.21 -24.87
C SER A 537 37.25 -12.60 -24.53
N ALA A 538 36.56 -13.36 -23.68
CA ALA A 538 36.96 -14.73 -23.36
C ALA A 538 36.84 -15.66 -24.56
N SER A 539 35.80 -15.51 -25.40
CA SER A 539 35.65 -16.31 -26.60
C SER A 539 36.68 -15.92 -27.68
N LEU A 540 37.02 -14.63 -27.82
CA LEU A 540 38.08 -14.15 -28.73
C LEU A 540 39.45 -14.65 -28.28
N VAL A 541 39.74 -14.73 -27.00
CA VAL A 541 40.97 -15.34 -26.47
C VAL A 541 41.07 -16.82 -26.88
N MET A 542 39.97 -17.57 -26.80
CA MET A 542 39.94 -18.99 -27.20
C MET A 542 40.16 -19.20 -28.71
N THR A 543 39.76 -18.24 -29.53
CA THR A 543 40.00 -18.26 -30.98
C THR A 543 41.30 -17.57 -31.38
N GLU A 544 42.12 -17.13 -30.43
CA GLU A 544 43.39 -16.43 -30.60
C GLU A 544 43.30 -15.13 -31.44
N ASP A 545 42.10 -14.49 -31.48
CA ASP A 545 41.89 -13.21 -32.17
C ASP A 545 42.31 -12.05 -31.26
N TRP A 546 43.61 -11.91 -31.07
CA TRP A 546 44.21 -10.96 -30.14
C TRP A 546 44.00 -9.49 -30.54
N GLU A 547 43.81 -9.20 -31.82
CA GLU A 547 43.56 -7.84 -32.32
C GLU A 547 42.16 -7.38 -31.86
N GLN A 548 41.15 -8.20 -32.05
CA GLN A 548 39.79 -7.88 -31.56
C GLN A 548 39.72 -7.83 -30.03
N VAL A 549 40.44 -8.70 -29.30
CA VAL A 549 40.55 -8.63 -27.83
C VAL A 549 41.09 -7.26 -27.42
N MET A 550 42.17 -6.82 -28.05
CA MET A 550 42.81 -5.54 -27.76
C MET A 550 41.85 -4.37 -28.01
N GLU A 551 41.23 -4.29 -29.19
CA GLU A 551 40.34 -3.21 -29.58
C GLU A 551 39.10 -3.14 -28.63
N LEU A 552 38.46 -4.28 -28.36
CA LEU A 552 37.30 -4.37 -27.48
C LEU A 552 37.62 -3.89 -26.07
N LEU A 553 38.73 -4.35 -25.49
CA LEU A 553 39.06 -4.05 -24.08
C LEU A 553 39.65 -2.66 -23.92
N GLU A 554 40.46 -2.14 -24.86
CA GLU A 554 40.92 -0.74 -24.85
C GLU A 554 39.72 0.20 -24.84
N ARG A 555 38.77 0.02 -25.79
CA ARG A 555 37.55 0.82 -25.86
C ARG A 555 36.69 0.74 -24.59
N THR A 556 36.54 -0.46 -24.03
CA THR A 556 35.75 -0.66 -22.81
C THR A 556 36.39 0.02 -21.60
N LEU A 557 37.70 -0.09 -21.43
CA LEU A 557 38.45 0.52 -20.33
C LEU A 557 38.48 2.06 -20.42
N GLU A 558 38.43 2.64 -21.62
CA GLU A 558 38.39 4.08 -21.83
C GLU A 558 37.01 4.69 -21.63
N GLN A 559 35.96 4.01 -22.04
CA GLN A 559 34.60 4.54 -22.12
C GLN A 559 33.72 4.23 -20.90
N SER A 560 34.09 3.26 -20.07
CA SER A 560 33.18 2.77 -19.05
C SER A 560 33.40 3.40 -17.68
N GLN A 561 32.55 4.39 -17.32
CA GLN A 561 32.42 4.87 -15.95
C GLN A 561 31.93 3.76 -14.98
N ARG A 562 31.25 2.72 -15.47
CA ARG A 562 30.77 1.58 -14.67
C ARG A 562 31.90 0.68 -14.17
N LEU A 563 33.05 0.68 -14.81
CA LEU A 563 34.22 -0.07 -14.37
C LEU A 563 34.85 0.51 -13.09
N SER A 564 34.71 1.79 -12.83
CA SER A 564 35.21 2.41 -11.59
C SER A 564 34.49 1.88 -10.34
N GLY A 565 33.26 1.37 -10.50
CA GLY A 565 32.47 0.70 -9.45
C GLY A 565 32.61 -0.84 -9.42
N ASN A 566 33.44 -1.44 -10.30
CA ASN A 566 33.61 -2.88 -10.38
C ASN A 566 35.10 -3.28 -10.56
N PRO A 567 35.92 -3.13 -9.50
CA PRO A 567 37.35 -3.44 -9.57
C PRO A 567 37.69 -4.84 -10.08
N PRO A 568 36.95 -5.94 -9.71
CA PRO A 568 37.26 -7.28 -10.20
C PRO A 568 37.18 -7.42 -11.73
N MET A 569 36.12 -6.85 -12.34
CA MET A 569 35.97 -6.89 -13.81
C MET A 569 37.05 -6.05 -14.49
N GLN A 570 37.42 -4.93 -13.88
CA GLN A 570 38.50 -4.10 -14.40
C GLN A 570 39.85 -4.86 -14.41
N LEU A 571 40.16 -5.54 -13.32
CA LEU A 571 41.36 -6.39 -13.22
C LEU A 571 41.36 -7.52 -14.26
N LEU A 572 40.25 -8.22 -14.43
CA LEU A 572 40.09 -9.27 -15.43
C LEU A 572 40.34 -8.76 -16.86
N PHE A 573 39.81 -7.57 -17.18
CA PHE A 573 40.02 -6.97 -18.49
C PHE A 573 41.46 -6.48 -18.70
N LEU A 574 42.09 -5.94 -17.66
CA LEU A 574 43.51 -5.55 -17.72
C LEU A 574 44.42 -6.76 -17.90
N ASP A 575 44.13 -7.90 -17.23
CA ASP A 575 44.87 -9.13 -17.38
C ASP A 575 44.80 -9.66 -18.82
N ARG A 576 43.59 -9.83 -19.38
CA ARG A 576 43.40 -10.27 -20.77
C ARG A 576 44.02 -9.33 -21.78
N LEU A 577 43.93 -8.01 -21.53
CA LEU A 577 44.57 -7.02 -22.39
C LEU A 577 46.09 -7.10 -22.34
N GLY A 578 46.65 -7.38 -21.16
CA GLY A 578 48.09 -7.64 -20.96
C GLY A 578 48.58 -8.86 -21.74
N VAL A 579 47.79 -9.95 -21.76
CA VAL A 579 48.06 -11.13 -22.57
C VAL A 579 47.97 -10.80 -24.06
N ALA A 580 46.95 -10.06 -24.52
CA ALA A 580 46.81 -9.66 -25.91
C ALA A 580 47.99 -8.82 -26.39
N TYR A 581 48.45 -7.85 -25.61
CA TYR A 581 49.66 -7.07 -25.97
C TYR A 581 50.92 -7.94 -26.06
N GLN A 582 51.06 -8.92 -25.17
CA GLN A 582 52.17 -9.85 -25.25
C GLN A 582 52.16 -10.65 -26.55
N ARG A 583 51.00 -11.20 -26.92
CA ARG A 583 50.81 -11.97 -28.17
C ARG A 583 51.01 -11.11 -29.41
N LEU A 584 50.58 -9.85 -29.39
CA LEU A 584 50.75 -8.90 -30.47
C LEU A 584 52.12 -8.18 -30.49
N LYS A 585 53.05 -8.60 -29.62
CA LYS A 585 54.40 -8.05 -29.50
C LYS A 585 54.42 -6.51 -29.30
N LYS A 586 53.53 -5.99 -28.41
CA LYS A 586 53.42 -4.57 -28.03
C LYS A 586 53.95 -4.33 -26.58
N PRO A 587 55.28 -4.40 -26.32
CA PRO A 587 55.86 -4.42 -24.99
C PRO A 587 55.60 -3.12 -24.20
N GLU A 588 55.60 -1.94 -24.85
CA GLU A 588 55.36 -0.66 -24.20
C GLU A 588 53.94 -0.55 -23.66
N LYS A 589 52.95 -0.98 -24.46
CA LYS A 589 51.55 -1.03 -24.02
C LYS A 589 51.35 -2.03 -22.88
N LYS A 590 52.00 -3.18 -22.94
CA LYS A 590 52.01 -4.18 -21.87
C LYS A 590 52.54 -3.60 -20.56
N LEU A 591 53.67 -2.88 -20.62
CA LEU A 591 54.27 -2.26 -19.42
C LEU A 591 53.34 -1.22 -18.78
N LYS A 592 52.68 -0.42 -19.61
CA LYS A 592 51.67 0.56 -19.14
C LYS A 592 50.50 -0.12 -18.40
N ILE A 593 50.01 -1.23 -18.90
CA ILE A 593 48.91 -2.02 -18.28
C ILE A 593 49.38 -2.68 -16.99
N LEU A 594 50.59 -3.26 -16.94
CA LEU A 594 51.12 -3.86 -15.73
C LEU A 594 51.29 -2.84 -14.59
N ARG A 595 51.72 -1.62 -14.92
CA ARG A 595 51.76 -0.52 -13.93
C ARG A 595 50.38 -0.19 -13.39
N LYS A 596 49.35 -0.12 -14.25
CA LYS A 596 47.95 0.14 -13.87
C LYS A 596 47.37 -1.00 -13.03
N TYR A 597 47.74 -2.25 -13.34
CA TYR A 597 47.36 -3.45 -12.61
C TYR A 597 47.96 -3.46 -11.19
N HIS A 598 49.27 -3.14 -11.06
CA HIS A 598 49.93 -3.06 -9.75
C HIS A 598 49.41 -1.94 -8.85
N GLN A 599 48.91 -0.84 -9.41
CA GLN A 599 48.32 0.26 -8.64
C GLN A 599 46.93 -0.08 -8.09
N GLN A 600 46.25 -1.09 -8.63
CA GLN A 600 44.87 -1.46 -8.27
C GLN A 600 44.79 -2.83 -7.60
N ASN A 601 45.94 -3.42 -7.20
CA ASN A 601 46.01 -4.78 -6.68
C ASN A 601 45.45 -4.86 -5.26
N ASP A 602 44.13 -5.06 -5.18
CA ASP A 602 43.45 -5.63 -4.01
C ASP A 602 43.14 -7.09 -4.36
N PRO A 603 43.41 -8.10 -3.50
CA PRO A 603 43.22 -9.52 -3.82
C PRO A 603 41.74 -9.90 -3.85
N LEU A 604 41.01 -9.39 -4.82
CA LEU A 604 39.63 -9.77 -5.08
C LEU A 604 39.59 -11.09 -5.85
N THR A 605 39.21 -12.14 -5.16
CA THR A 605 39.18 -13.51 -5.67
C THR A 605 38.06 -13.74 -6.70
N ALA A 606 38.18 -14.81 -7.51
CA ALA A 606 37.12 -15.28 -8.41
C ALA A 606 35.77 -15.50 -7.68
N ALA A 607 35.81 -15.81 -6.39
CA ALA A 607 34.62 -15.92 -5.54
C ALA A 607 33.86 -14.59 -5.36
N GLN A 608 34.55 -13.46 -5.35
CA GLN A 608 33.92 -12.15 -5.23
C GLN A 608 33.30 -11.70 -6.56
N LEU A 609 33.90 -12.06 -7.70
CA LEU A 609 33.29 -11.90 -9.01
C LEU A 609 31.98 -12.69 -9.12
N HIS A 610 31.99 -13.94 -8.66
CA HIS A 610 30.80 -14.79 -8.65
C HIS A 610 29.72 -14.25 -7.71
N SER A 611 30.09 -13.73 -6.54
CA SER A 611 29.16 -13.05 -5.62
C SER A 611 28.55 -11.77 -6.23
N LEU A 612 29.33 -11.01 -6.98
CA LEU A 612 28.85 -9.84 -7.71
C LEU A 612 27.94 -10.23 -8.88
N GLU A 613 28.24 -11.29 -9.62
CA GLU A 613 27.36 -11.86 -10.63
C GLU A 613 26.01 -12.26 -10.02
N GLU A 614 26.01 -13.00 -8.90
CA GLU A 614 24.76 -13.36 -8.21
C GLU A 614 23.96 -12.16 -7.74
N GLN A 615 24.60 -11.13 -7.22
CA GLN A 615 23.91 -9.90 -6.77
C GLN A 615 23.30 -9.11 -7.94
N LEU A 616 23.94 -9.12 -9.10
CA LEU A 616 23.45 -8.43 -10.30
C LEU A 616 22.41 -9.24 -11.07
N LEU A 617 22.50 -10.57 -11.03
CA LEU A 617 21.58 -11.48 -11.72
C LEU A 617 20.26 -11.69 -11.00
N PHE A 618 20.26 -11.55 -9.68
CA PHE A 618 19.07 -11.68 -8.84
C PHE A 618 18.84 -10.39 -8.04
N PRO A 619 18.52 -9.27 -8.72
CA PRO A 619 18.08 -8.09 -8.01
C PRO A 619 16.86 -8.49 -7.16
N ILE A 620 16.69 -7.82 -6.05
CA ILE A 620 15.66 -8.01 -5.02
C ILE A 620 14.47 -8.83 -5.50
N SER A 621 14.26 -10.03 -4.92
CA SER A 621 13.00 -10.74 -5.10
C SER A 621 11.88 -9.82 -4.61
N LEU A 622 10.95 -9.47 -5.49
CA LEU A 622 9.82 -8.63 -5.12
C LEU A 622 8.89 -9.39 -4.16
N PRO A 623 8.23 -8.66 -3.25
CA PRO A 623 7.09 -9.21 -2.54
C PRO A 623 6.10 -9.79 -3.55
N SER A 624 5.47 -10.92 -3.19
CA SER A 624 4.51 -11.58 -4.06
C SER A 624 3.47 -10.56 -4.51
N LEU A 625 3.27 -10.43 -5.81
CA LEU A 625 2.25 -9.57 -6.41
C LEU A 625 0.83 -9.88 -5.88
N ASP A 626 0.61 -11.09 -5.38
CA ASP A 626 -0.65 -11.53 -4.78
C ASP A 626 -1.03 -10.69 -3.55
N LYS A 627 -0.06 -10.30 -2.70
CA LYS A 627 -0.31 -9.39 -1.58
C LYS A 627 -0.47 -7.93 -1.99
N ALA A 628 0.02 -7.54 -3.17
CA ALA A 628 -0.19 -6.19 -3.68
C ALA A 628 -1.66 -5.92 -4.04
N LEU A 629 -2.48 -6.95 -4.26
CA LEU A 629 -3.90 -6.80 -4.61
C LEU A 629 -4.83 -6.85 -3.40
N SER A 630 -4.48 -7.57 -2.33
CA SER A 630 -5.36 -7.80 -1.18
C SER A 630 -5.71 -6.54 -0.35
N PRO A 631 -4.80 -5.60 -0.05
CA PRO A 631 -5.12 -4.47 0.81
C PRO A 631 -5.78 -3.26 0.13
N LEU A 632 -6.04 -3.28 -1.19
CA LEU A 632 -6.60 -2.12 -1.90
C LEU A 632 -8.03 -1.76 -1.51
N LEU A 633 -8.74 -2.68 -0.88
CA LEU A 633 -10.15 -2.52 -0.55
C LEU A 633 -10.39 -2.16 0.91
N LEU A 634 -9.33 -1.94 1.68
CA LEU A 634 -9.44 -1.49 3.07
C LEU A 634 -8.90 -0.06 3.17
N PRO A 635 -9.69 0.90 3.69
CA PRO A 635 -9.31 2.30 3.82
C PRO A 635 -8.08 2.52 4.69
#